data_7301cd6f151211c6b941d6ed9a3becd8
#
_entry.id   7301cd6f151211c6b941d6ed9a3becd8
#
_cell.length_a   1.000
_cell.length_b   1.000
_cell.length_c   1.000
_cell.angle_alpha   90.00
_cell.angle_beta   90.00
_cell.angle_gamma   90.00
#
_symmetry.space_group_name_H-M   'P 1'
#
loop_
_entity.id
_entity.type
_entity.pdbx_description
1 polymer ?
#
loop_
_entity_poly.entity_id
_entity_poly.type
_entity_poly.pdbx_seq_one_letter_code
_entity_poly.pdbx_strand_id
1 'polypeptide(L)'
;MKDIDLAYRLKRVTAVFLSASFLLGACSTVTHTQKAVDGAPWSSSEPLSIPYEVRLTQLEKGNLVANPSFEERAPTTENSDTPRHWSRTGRSVEWVDAASGRDAAEEVADGRHAVKIVKRRAGELDKAEGIISDFIPVIPGNYDFFYDVKLKNITSPQIRLGFRLYDAIVVKIFFFDAQKKKLDPALLNPVSGSLVDNSDKSYSFANFWRIDDFPWATVRGRTYNYPFSEGDLPEKTRFVRLFFGLKGSGTMWIDNIVYRYSKWNFSTLERMQPYFGRRLTAADKIIPAPRSLVLLNEVIYFDPQNAGLDPPMIVLPEDPAAAERTAAGILQHKLNAVIHSVMPVEGPADRHVRVVSDFRSNDFRGGRLVFSIGRNKLHRQAWPDLPLHAIGEKTQGYVIRSKSVGEALVVFLLGETPVGTFNAAATSVQLLEEEKCVYHNATVVDFPDFLGRSYCLKNWQSDAELRRDIDAIERMSLYKLNKVYCGHNRTSTDWHVIDDLFRKGVEEAGRKCRETGVMSLAIMVNPYSHLGFEPSVDDLDDQSRNFWMHSRQESVDLLKDIFKTGLDAGADTIMLQADDSVPHTGGNRKNYGLYTTEDQNRFGNLQNAQAHVVNSLKQWVDSAYPGTRIEFCPPWYANEFIDRGEGKAEVYFNELASLIPRDVAIVWTGPTVRSLSVDMADLHRYGNLIGRWPMIWDNTLYARNLETKRYGGYTTYYPGKVRMCNLFEPFDTDRPEGFHNYNDGRHMYTNGNAYSEVYKIKFATVADYEWNTAAYKPELALWKALCSLYGTQGARELILFNEAYYGTFEACLRIESDGAKPVFIENGRLYSIEMDRRLERISRLLPTGHPLPSELTAFRDRQKKRFVQLSRALGPTQ
;
A
#
# COMPACT_ATOMS: atom_id res chain seq x y z
N MET A 1 -42.49 3.46 -6.23
CA MET A 1 -41.25 3.51 -5.36
C MET A 1 -40.91 2.21 -4.66
N LYS A 2 -41.87 1.39 -4.23
CA LYS A 2 -41.60 0.03 -3.71
C LYS A 2 -41.15 -0.93 -4.81
N ASP A 3 -41.67 -0.76 -6.03
CA ASP A 3 -41.42 -1.67 -7.13
C ASP A 3 -40.06 -1.48 -7.83
N ILE A 4 -39.45 -0.31 -7.70
CA ILE A 4 -38.11 -0.03 -8.25
C ILE A 4 -36.99 -0.60 -7.34
N ASP A 5 -37.21 -0.61 -6.03
CA ASP A 5 -36.31 -1.26 -5.06
C ASP A 5 -36.31 -2.78 -5.25
N LEU A 6 -37.44 -3.33 -5.62
CA LEU A 6 -37.61 -4.76 -5.91
C LEU A 6 -36.91 -5.14 -7.24
N ALA A 7 -36.99 -4.32 -8.27
CA ALA A 7 -36.38 -4.60 -9.57
C ALA A 7 -34.84 -4.52 -9.55
N TYR A 8 -34.28 -3.59 -8.78
CA TYR A 8 -32.83 -3.46 -8.62
C TYR A 8 -32.24 -4.59 -7.77
N ARG A 9 -32.91 -4.97 -6.70
CA ARG A 9 -32.58 -6.14 -5.88
C ARG A 9 -32.78 -7.44 -6.63
N LEU A 10 -33.85 -7.55 -7.42
CA LEU A 10 -34.13 -8.73 -8.24
C LEU A 10 -33.09 -8.93 -9.35
N LYS A 11 -32.57 -7.92 -10.02
CA LYS A 11 -31.50 -8.08 -11.03
C LYS A 11 -30.15 -8.51 -10.47
N ARG A 12 -29.81 -8.14 -9.23
CA ARG A 12 -28.56 -8.60 -8.55
C ARG A 12 -28.78 -9.70 -7.52
N VAL A 13 -29.95 -9.74 -6.86
CA VAL A 13 -30.29 -10.74 -5.84
C VAL A 13 -30.97 -11.98 -6.45
N THR A 14 -31.64 -11.87 -7.59
CA THR A 14 -32.18 -13.04 -8.30
C THR A 14 -31.06 -13.95 -8.80
N ALA A 15 -29.85 -13.40 -9.09
CA ALA A 15 -28.68 -14.22 -9.33
C ALA A 15 -28.20 -14.98 -8.07
N VAL A 16 -28.47 -14.45 -6.87
CA VAL A 16 -28.01 -15.04 -5.59
C VAL A 16 -29.05 -15.95 -4.94
N PHE A 17 -30.36 -15.71 -5.11
CA PHE A 17 -31.40 -16.48 -4.46
C PHE A 17 -32.07 -17.57 -5.34
N LEU A 18 -31.94 -17.50 -6.68
CA LEU A 18 -32.42 -18.57 -7.55
C LEU A 18 -31.47 -19.78 -7.63
N SER A 19 -30.23 -19.68 -7.18
CA SER A 19 -29.30 -20.81 -7.14
C SER A 19 -29.40 -21.71 -5.90
N ALA A 20 -30.01 -21.25 -4.83
CA ALA A 20 -30.20 -22.08 -3.62
C ALA A 20 -31.36 -23.08 -3.69
N SER A 21 -32.24 -22.98 -4.68
CA SER A 21 -33.43 -23.85 -4.81
C SER A 21 -33.37 -24.85 -5.95
N PHE A 22 -32.28 -24.92 -6.72
CA PHE A 22 -32.17 -25.78 -7.92
C PHE A 22 -31.05 -26.84 -7.85
N LEU A 23 -30.68 -27.28 -6.67
CA LEU A 23 -29.66 -28.32 -6.50
C LEU A 23 -30.23 -29.74 -6.42
N LEU A 24 -31.47 -29.93 -6.81
CA LEU A 24 -32.07 -31.27 -6.98
C LEU A 24 -32.94 -31.31 -8.25
N GLY A 25 -32.35 -31.73 -9.37
CA GLY A 25 -33.15 -32.20 -10.48
C GLY A 25 -32.68 -31.74 -11.87
N ALA A 26 -32.09 -32.68 -12.60
CA ALA A 26 -32.12 -32.83 -14.05
C ALA A 26 -31.27 -31.89 -14.95
N CYS A 27 -30.24 -32.49 -15.52
CA CYS A 27 -29.67 -32.15 -16.83
C CYS A 27 -30.78 -31.89 -17.87
N SER A 28 -30.89 -30.67 -18.37
CA SER A 28 -31.48 -30.40 -19.67
C SER A 28 -30.79 -29.17 -20.29
N THR A 29 -30.21 -29.40 -21.46
CA THR A 29 -29.61 -28.46 -22.37
C THR A 29 -30.58 -27.32 -22.71
N VAL A 30 -30.20 -26.08 -22.31
CA VAL A 30 -30.82 -24.87 -22.86
C VAL A 30 -29.79 -24.15 -23.71
N THR A 31 -29.96 -24.25 -25.03
CA THR A 31 -29.29 -23.44 -26.03
C THR A 31 -29.92 -22.05 -26.04
N HIS A 32 -29.19 -21.05 -25.46
CA HIS A 32 -29.47 -19.64 -25.73
C HIS A 32 -28.62 -19.19 -26.93
N THR A 33 -29.28 -19.05 -28.06
CA THR A 33 -28.76 -18.31 -29.23
C THR A 33 -28.79 -16.82 -28.92
N GLN A 34 -27.64 -16.26 -28.53
CA GLN A 34 -27.45 -14.81 -28.48
C GLN A 34 -26.96 -14.38 -29.89
N LYS A 35 -27.75 -13.54 -30.55
CA LYS A 35 -27.36 -12.93 -31.82
C LYS A 35 -26.12 -12.05 -31.61
N ALA A 36 -25.04 -12.40 -32.28
CA ALA A 36 -23.85 -11.55 -32.38
C ALA A 36 -24.22 -10.26 -33.11
N VAL A 37 -23.92 -9.13 -32.50
CA VAL A 37 -23.86 -7.84 -33.18
C VAL A 37 -22.44 -7.69 -33.71
N ASP A 38 -22.30 -7.83 -35.03
CA ASP A 38 -21.03 -7.65 -35.70
C ASP A 38 -20.56 -6.19 -35.64
N GLY A 39 -19.32 -5.97 -35.28
CA GLY A 39 -18.53 -4.83 -35.71
C GLY A 39 -18.38 -3.65 -34.78
N ALA A 40 -18.19 -3.81 -33.49
CA ALA A 40 -17.68 -2.73 -32.63
C ALA A 40 -16.29 -3.08 -32.08
N PRO A 41 -15.32 -2.15 -32.10
CA PRO A 41 -14.07 -2.35 -31.38
C PRO A 41 -14.38 -2.42 -29.90
N TRP A 42 -13.77 -3.36 -29.21
CA TRP A 42 -13.91 -3.68 -27.81
C TRP A 42 -14.03 -2.46 -26.91
N SER A 43 -15.19 -2.23 -26.35
CA SER A 43 -15.35 -1.49 -25.11
C SER A 43 -15.17 -2.49 -23.96
N SER A 44 -14.09 -2.43 -23.27
CA SER A 44 -13.72 -3.22 -22.09
C SER A 44 -14.64 -3.02 -20.89
N SER A 45 -15.83 -2.59 -21.12
CA SER A 45 -16.66 -1.85 -20.20
C SER A 45 -17.97 -2.45 -19.79
N GLU A 46 -18.32 -3.56 -20.32
CA GLU A 46 -19.37 -4.35 -19.71
C GLU A 46 -18.81 -5.05 -18.48
N PRO A 47 -19.51 -5.02 -17.31
CA PRO A 47 -19.16 -5.89 -16.21
C PRO A 47 -19.03 -7.28 -16.80
N LEU A 48 -17.92 -7.98 -16.49
CA LEU A 48 -17.67 -9.33 -16.99
C LEU A 48 -19.00 -10.05 -17.05
N SER A 49 -19.45 -10.44 -18.24
CA SER A 49 -20.71 -11.15 -18.46
C SER A 49 -20.73 -12.51 -17.76
N ILE A 50 -19.63 -12.82 -17.05
CA ILE A 50 -19.42 -14.05 -16.33
C ILE A 50 -20.08 -13.94 -14.94
N PRO A 51 -21.01 -14.85 -14.61
CA PRO A 51 -21.67 -14.86 -13.31
C PRO A 51 -20.68 -14.89 -12.14
N TYR A 52 -21.03 -14.23 -11.05
CA TYR A 52 -20.21 -14.16 -9.82
C TYR A 52 -19.74 -15.54 -9.35
N GLU A 53 -20.64 -16.53 -9.33
CA GLU A 53 -20.36 -17.91 -8.90
C GLU A 53 -19.27 -18.58 -9.76
N VAL A 54 -19.29 -18.33 -11.07
CA VAL A 54 -18.26 -18.85 -11.98
C VAL A 54 -16.91 -18.19 -11.72
N ARG A 55 -16.91 -16.89 -11.47
CA ARG A 55 -15.71 -16.13 -11.12
C ARG A 55 -15.15 -16.58 -9.76
N LEU A 56 -16.02 -16.76 -8.78
CA LEU A 56 -15.65 -17.26 -7.46
C LEU A 56 -15.04 -18.66 -7.53
N THR A 57 -15.69 -19.57 -8.25
CA THR A 57 -15.16 -20.93 -8.50
C THR A 57 -13.77 -20.88 -9.16
N GLN A 58 -13.56 -19.96 -10.10
CA GLN A 58 -12.25 -19.82 -10.73
C GLN A 58 -11.19 -19.26 -9.78
N LEU A 59 -11.56 -18.31 -8.91
CA LEU A 59 -10.67 -17.79 -7.86
C LEU A 59 -10.28 -18.90 -6.86
N GLU A 60 -11.24 -19.71 -6.44
CA GLU A 60 -11.03 -20.80 -5.48
C GLU A 60 -10.14 -21.93 -5.99
N LYS A 61 -10.00 -22.08 -7.29
CA LYS A 61 -9.02 -23.02 -7.87
C LYS A 61 -7.57 -22.67 -7.50
N GLY A 62 -7.31 -21.45 -7.10
CA GLY A 62 -5.96 -21.01 -6.74
C GLY A 62 -5.01 -21.02 -7.93
N ASN A 63 -3.82 -21.60 -7.76
CA ASN A 63 -2.83 -21.71 -8.82
C ASN A 63 -3.29 -22.70 -9.92
N LEU A 64 -3.37 -22.22 -11.14
CA LEU A 64 -3.80 -23.02 -12.30
C LEU A 64 -2.65 -23.74 -13.01
N VAL A 65 -1.40 -23.46 -12.64
CA VAL A 65 -0.23 -24.10 -13.21
C VAL A 65 -0.09 -25.51 -12.63
N ALA A 66 -0.06 -26.48 -13.49
CA ALA A 66 0.24 -27.85 -13.08
C ALA A 66 1.76 -28.00 -12.86
N ASN A 67 2.15 -28.66 -11.76
CA ASN A 67 3.55 -28.83 -11.36
C ASN A 67 4.34 -27.50 -11.33
N PRO A 68 3.90 -26.52 -10.53
CA PRO A 68 4.41 -25.14 -10.56
C PRO A 68 5.87 -25.02 -10.08
N SER A 69 6.29 -25.90 -9.16
CA SER A 69 7.64 -25.97 -8.59
C SER A 69 8.43 -27.15 -9.15
N PHE A 70 8.01 -27.69 -10.28
CA PHE A 70 8.71 -28.76 -11.02
C PHE A 70 8.98 -30.07 -10.24
N GLU A 71 8.24 -30.35 -9.20
CA GLU A 71 8.45 -31.49 -8.31
C GLU A 71 8.06 -32.85 -8.95
N GLU A 72 7.17 -32.84 -9.96
CA GLU A 72 6.74 -34.04 -10.66
C GLU A 72 7.55 -34.29 -11.92
N ARG A 73 8.07 -35.51 -12.06
CA ARG A 73 8.80 -35.96 -13.25
C ARG A 73 7.84 -36.44 -14.35
N ALA A 74 8.19 -36.20 -15.60
CA ALA A 74 7.47 -36.80 -16.74
C ALA A 74 7.60 -38.35 -16.71
N PRO A 75 6.58 -39.10 -17.16
CA PRO A 75 6.66 -40.53 -17.29
C PRO A 75 7.87 -40.96 -18.14
N THR A 76 8.50 -42.08 -17.80
CA THR A 76 9.76 -42.59 -18.41
C THR A 76 9.70 -42.82 -19.90
N THR A 77 8.55 -42.81 -20.51
CA THR A 77 8.33 -42.93 -21.95
C THR A 77 8.52 -41.64 -22.73
N GLU A 78 8.48 -40.48 -22.04
CA GLU A 78 8.63 -39.18 -22.62
C GLU A 78 9.78 -38.43 -21.95
N ASN A 79 10.98 -38.45 -22.54
CA ASN A 79 12.16 -37.68 -22.10
C ASN A 79 12.32 -37.52 -20.58
N SER A 80 12.96 -38.43 -19.92
CA SER A 80 13.03 -38.57 -18.46
C SER A 80 13.58 -37.38 -17.66
N ASP A 81 14.14 -36.39 -18.32
CA ASP A 81 14.75 -35.18 -17.71
C ASP A 81 13.90 -33.92 -17.82
N THR A 82 12.62 -34.03 -18.15
CA THR A 82 11.69 -32.89 -18.26
C THR A 82 10.65 -32.96 -17.15
N PRO A 83 10.32 -31.84 -16.47
CA PRO A 83 9.23 -31.81 -15.51
C PRO A 83 7.90 -32.15 -16.18
N ARG A 84 7.04 -32.89 -15.49
CA ARG A 84 5.69 -33.18 -15.96
C ARG A 84 4.93 -31.90 -16.23
N HIS A 85 4.08 -31.85 -17.24
CA HIS A 85 3.31 -30.66 -17.70
C HIS A 85 4.12 -29.52 -18.28
N TRP A 86 5.40 -29.75 -18.56
CA TRP A 86 6.28 -28.79 -19.21
C TRP A 86 7.01 -29.43 -20.42
N SER A 87 7.28 -28.60 -21.40
CA SER A 87 8.02 -29.04 -22.60
C SER A 87 9.25 -28.14 -22.82
N ARG A 88 10.37 -28.73 -23.20
CA ARG A 88 11.60 -27.99 -23.55
C ARG A 88 11.49 -27.39 -24.95
N THR A 89 12.05 -26.19 -25.12
CA THR A 89 12.19 -25.52 -26.42
C THR A 89 13.67 -25.24 -26.70
N GLY A 90 14.48 -26.29 -26.73
CA GLY A 90 15.94 -26.21 -26.96
C GLY A 90 16.71 -27.19 -26.07
N ARG A 91 18.04 -27.11 -26.19
CA ARG A 91 18.96 -28.03 -25.48
C ARG A 91 19.53 -27.43 -24.18
N SER A 92 19.28 -26.16 -23.94
CA SER A 92 19.90 -25.42 -22.83
C SER A 92 19.14 -25.55 -21.49
N VAL A 93 18.18 -26.47 -21.40
CA VAL A 93 17.30 -26.63 -20.22
C VAL A 93 17.71 -27.86 -19.42
N GLU A 94 17.97 -27.66 -18.14
CA GLU A 94 18.29 -28.69 -17.17
C GLU A 94 17.22 -28.72 -16.06
N TRP A 95 16.88 -29.89 -15.57
CA TRP A 95 16.07 -30.08 -14.38
C TRP A 95 16.97 -30.34 -13.19
N VAL A 96 16.99 -29.43 -12.20
CA VAL A 96 17.93 -29.49 -11.06
C VAL A 96 17.25 -30.17 -9.89
N ASP A 97 18.00 -31.06 -9.22
CA ASP A 97 17.59 -31.73 -7.98
C ASP A 97 18.50 -31.25 -6.82
N ALA A 98 17.92 -30.57 -5.81
CA ALA A 98 18.63 -30.10 -4.62
C ALA A 98 19.40 -31.22 -3.89
N ALA A 99 18.96 -32.46 -3.99
CA ALA A 99 19.64 -33.60 -3.37
C ALA A 99 20.94 -34.00 -4.07
N SER A 100 21.26 -33.50 -5.27
CA SER A 100 22.45 -33.85 -6.03
C SER A 100 23.75 -33.22 -5.51
N GLY A 101 23.70 -32.31 -4.51
CA GLY A 101 24.89 -31.77 -3.85
C GLY A 101 24.61 -30.42 -3.19
N ARG A 102 25.60 -29.91 -2.44
CA ARG A 102 25.48 -28.64 -1.68
C ARG A 102 25.21 -27.45 -2.59
N ASP A 103 25.88 -27.42 -3.74
CA ASP A 103 25.65 -26.32 -4.72
C ASP A 103 24.29 -26.43 -5.39
N ALA A 104 23.73 -27.63 -5.53
CA ALA A 104 22.42 -27.85 -6.10
C ALA A 104 21.27 -27.37 -5.17
N ALA A 105 21.47 -27.40 -3.86
CA ALA A 105 20.49 -26.89 -2.90
C ALA A 105 20.30 -25.36 -3.01
N GLU A 106 21.31 -24.60 -3.45
CA GLU A 106 21.22 -23.17 -3.73
C GLU A 106 20.54 -22.86 -5.09
N GLU A 107 20.33 -23.88 -5.90
CA GLU A 107 19.72 -23.76 -7.24
C GLU A 107 18.19 -24.00 -7.24
N VAL A 108 17.59 -24.21 -6.06
CA VAL A 108 16.15 -24.45 -5.87
C VAL A 108 15.60 -23.40 -4.92
N ALA A 109 14.44 -22.82 -5.24
CA ALA A 109 13.78 -21.82 -4.41
C ALA A 109 12.70 -22.43 -3.52
N ASP A 110 11.93 -23.39 -4.05
CA ASP A 110 10.85 -24.07 -3.35
C ASP A 110 10.89 -25.60 -3.60
N GLY A 111 10.74 -26.38 -2.55
CA GLY A 111 10.73 -27.83 -2.66
C GLY A 111 12.10 -28.45 -2.93
N ARG A 112 12.18 -29.36 -3.89
CA ARG A 112 13.37 -30.14 -4.23
C ARG A 112 13.93 -29.86 -5.61
N HIS A 113 13.12 -29.36 -6.52
CA HIS A 113 13.50 -29.25 -7.92
C HIS A 113 13.26 -27.83 -8.45
N ALA A 114 14.05 -27.42 -9.43
CA ALA A 114 13.91 -26.22 -10.21
C ALA A 114 14.28 -26.45 -11.66
N VAL A 115 13.93 -25.53 -12.53
CA VAL A 115 14.41 -25.53 -13.94
C VAL A 115 15.54 -24.53 -14.09
N LYS A 116 16.65 -25.00 -14.66
CA LYS A 116 17.85 -24.22 -14.98
C LYS A 116 18.01 -24.12 -16.48
N ILE A 117 18.18 -22.93 -16.99
CA ILE A 117 18.43 -22.64 -18.40
C ILE A 117 19.83 -22.07 -18.53
N VAL A 118 20.74 -22.79 -19.19
CA VAL A 118 22.14 -22.41 -19.37
C VAL A 118 22.42 -22.17 -20.83
N LYS A 119 22.77 -20.94 -21.20
CA LYS A 119 23.16 -20.59 -22.56
C LYS A 119 24.57 -20.00 -22.57
N ARG A 120 25.54 -20.76 -23.11
CA ARG A 120 26.97 -20.39 -23.06
C ARG A 120 27.37 -19.35 -24.09
N ARG A 121 26.61 -19.19 -25.15
CA ARG A 121 26.82 -18.18 -26.21
C ARG A 121 25.48 -17.58 -26.56
N ALA A 122 25.42 -16.27 -26.75
CA ALA A 122 24.29 -15.65 -27.40
C ALA A 122 24.17 -16.29 -28.80
N GLY A 123 23.14 -17.11 -28.99
CA GLY A 123 22.83 -17.70 -30.29
C GLY A 123 22.33 -16.68 -31.29
N GLU A 124 21.89 -17.15 -32.45
CA GLU A 124 21.13 -16.31 -33.35
C GLU A 124 20.03 -15.57 -32.59
N LEU A 125 19.94 -14.27 -32.81
CA LEU A 125 19.15 -13.31 -32.04
C LEU A 125 17.65 -13.63 -31.90
N ASP A 126 17.17 -14.63 -32.65
CA ASP A 126 15.75 -14.84 -32.85
C ASP A 126 15.15 -16.03 -32.07
N LYS A 127 15.96 -16.87 -31.41
CA LYS A 127 15.45 -18.06 -30.73
C LYS A 127 15.78 -18.07 -29.25
N ALA A 128 14.75 -17.83 -28.43
CA ALA A 128 14.83 -18.13 -27.01
C ALA A 128 14.76 -19.65 -26.78
N GLU A 129 15.69 -20.19 -26.00
CA GLU A 129 15.61 -21.55 -25.49
C GLU A 129 15.05 -21.53 -24.07
N GLY A 130 14.16 -22.46 -23.74
CA GLY A 130 13.50 -22.47 -22.45
C GLY A 130 12.47 -23.57 -22.27
N ILE A 131 11.50 -23.31 -21.44
CA ILE A 131 10.38 -24.21 -21.14
C ILE A 131 9.05 -23.55 -21.45
N ILE A 132 8.07 -24.35 -21.80
CA ILE A 132 6.71 -23.92 -22.03
C ILE A 132 5.74 -24.87 -21.32
N SER A 133 4.74 -24.28 -20.62
CA SER A 133 3.73 -25.07 -19.89
C SER A 133 2.80 -25.84 -20.85
N ASP A 134 2.09 -26.81 -20.33
CA ASP A 134 0.88 -27.33 -20.93
C ASP A 134 -0.20 -26.25 -21.09
N PHE A 135 -1.30 -26.57 -21.73
CA PHE A 135 -2.46 -25.69 -21.84
C PHE A 135 -3.14 -25.48 -20.50
N ILE A 136 -3.13 -24.26 -19.99
CA ILE A 136 -3.79 -23.87 -18.77
C ILE A 136 -5.19 -23.35 -19.09
N PRO A 137 -6.28 -23.99 -18.60
CA PRO A 137 -7.62 -23.53 -18.86
C PRO A 137 -7.94 -22.23 -18.11
N VAL A 138 -8.54 -21.28 -18.80
CA VAL A 138 -8.85 -19.94 -18.27
C VAL A 138 -10.26 -19.50 -18.67
N ILE A 139 -10.79 -18.53 -17.92
CA ILE A 139 -11.99 -17.76 -18.27
C ILE A 139 -11.57 -16.28 -18.49
N PRO A 140 -12.36 -15.45 -19.18
CA PRO A 140 -12.08 -14.03 -19.27
C PRO A 140 -11.92 -13.37 -17.90
N GLY A 141 -11.00 -12.43 -17.77
CA GLY A 141 -10.72 -11.67 -16.56
C GLY A 141 -9.24 -11.46 -16.29
N ASN A 142 -8.92 -10.81 -15.17
CA ASN A 142 -7.56 -10.55 -14.73
C ASN A 142 -6.94 -11.79 -14.06
N TYR A 143 -5.64 -11.95 -14.23
CA TYR A 143 -4.87 -13.03 -13.59
C TYR A 143 -3.65 -12.45 -12.89
N ASP A 144 -3.39 -12.93 -11.68
CA ASP A 144 -2.12 -12.74 -10.99
C ASP A 144 -1.11 -13.74 -11.56
N PHE A 145 0.09 -13.26 -11.85
CA PHE A 145 1.18 -14.06 -12.39
C PHE A 145 2.45 -13.77 -11.62
N PHE A 146 2.99 -14.80 -10.96
CA PHE A 146 4.21 -14.72 -10.15
C PHE A 146 5.11 -15.90 -10.51
N TYR A 147 6.41 -15.73 -10.33
CA TYR A 147 7.38 -16.81 -10.42
C TYR A 147 8.65 -16.42 -9.69
N ASP A 148 9.36 -17.40 -9.17
CA ASP A 148 10.67 -17.19 -8.60
C ASP A 148 11.74 -17.38 -9.67
N VAL A 149 12.74 -16.49 -9.65
CA VAL A 149 13.84 -16.49 -10.62
C VAL A 149 15.15 -16.12 -9.95
N LYS A 150 16.23 -16.75 -10.40
CA LYS A 150 17.61 -16.43 -10.06
C LYS A 150 18.39 -16.24 -11.35
N LEU A 151 19.27 -15.25 -11.41
CA LEU A 151 20.05 -14.90 -12.59
C LEU A 151 21.54 -14.87 -12.28
N LYS A 152 22.36 -15.38 -13.23
CA LYS A 152 23.83 -15.33 -13.10
C LYS A 152 24.48 -15.17 -14.46
N ASN A 153 25.40 -14.21 -14.54
CA ASN A 153 26.21 -13.93 -15.74
C ASN A 153 25.37 -13.69 -17.01
N ILE A 154 24.21 -13.06 -16.88
CA ILE A 154 23.34 -12.78 -18.00
C ILE A 154 23.96 -11.70 -18.88
N THR A 155 24.06 -11.96 -20.16
CA THR A 155 24.49 -10.96 -21.15
C THR A 155 23.53 -10.90 -22.31
N SER A 156 23.27 -9.72 -22.83
CA SER A 156 22.46 -9.54 -24.03
C SER A 156 23.33 -9.34 -25.25
N PRO A 157 22.98 -9.94 -26.39
CA PRO A 157 23.70 -9.69 -27.63
C PRO A 157 23.49 -8.28 -28.18
N GLN A 158 22.56 -7.51 -27.67
CA GLN A 158 22.21 -6.16 -28.12
C GLN A 158 22.43 -5.11 -27.04
N ILE A 159 23.65 -4.98 -26.52
CA ILE A 159 24.04 -3.81 -25.73
C ILE A 159 24.20 -2.62 -26.70
N ARG A 160 23.13 -1.92 -27.00
CA ARG A 160 23.22 -0.55 -27.50
C ARG A 160 23.02 0.40 -26.31
N LEU A 161 24.07 1.15 -25.98
CA LEU A 161 23.95 2.30 -25.10
C LEU A 161 22.74 3.14 -25.53
N GLY A 162 21.74 3.25 -24.68
CA GLY A 162 20.57 4.09 -24.91
C GLY A 162 19.27 3.38 -25.25
N PHE A 163 19.22 2.08 -25.51
CA PHE A 163 17.97 1.38 -25.82
C PHE A 163 17.83 0.02 -25.13
N ARG A 164 16.66 -0.20 -24.66
CA ARG A 164 15.99 -1.35 -24.01
C ARG A 164 16.67 -2.69 -24.23
N LEU A 165 17.30 -3.20 -23.18
CA LEU A 165 18.03 -4.49 -23.13
C LEU A 165 17.10 -5.69 -22.86
N TYR A 166 15.93 -5.75 -23.48
CA TYR A 166 14.83 -6.63 -23.11
C TYR A 166 14.92 -8.04 -23.59
N ASP A 167 15.87 -8.32 -24.43
CA ASP A 167 15.85 -9.56 -25.21
C ASP A 167 16.62 -10.72 -24.59
N ALA A 168 17.32 -10.52 -23.47
CA ALA A 168 18.08 -11.61 -22.87
C ALA A 168 17.18 -12.64 -22.20
N ILE A 169 16.22 -12.20 -21.40
CA ILE A 169 15.27 -13.04 -20.70
C ILE A 169 13.91 -12.87 -21.33
N VAL A 170 13.23 -13.96 -21.57
CA VAL A 170 11.96 -13.98 -22.28
C VAL A 170 10.93 -14.72 -21.45
N VAL A 171 9.94 -14.01 -20.96
CA VAL A 171 8.75 -14.58 -20.34
C VAL A 171 7.54 -14.19 -21.16
N LYS A 172 6.79 -15.16 -21.67
CA LYS A 172 5.68 -14.93 -22.60
C LYS A 172 4.42 -15.65 -22.19
N ILE A 173 3.26 -15.08 -22.52
CA ILE A 173 1.96 -15.74 -22.49
C ILE A 173 1.44 -15.86 -23.92
N PHE A 174 1.03 -17.05 -24.29
CA PHE A 174 0.33 -17.36 -25.52
C PHE A 174 -1.14 -17.64 -25.25
N PHE A 175 -2.02 -17.11 -26.03
CA PHE A 175 -3.48 -17.22 -25.90
C PHE A 175 -4.06 -18.16 -26.95
N PHE A 176 -5.05 -18.94 -26.56
CA PHE A 176 -5.67 -19.93 -27.42
C PHE A 176 -7.20 -19.97 -27.20
N ASP A 177 -7.94 -20.23 -28.28
CA ASP A 177 -9.39 -20.48 -28.23
C ASP A 177 -9.76 -21.89 -27.72
N ALA A 178 -11.03 -22.22 -27.77
CA ALA A 178 -11.54 -23.52 -27.32
C ALA A 178 -11.03 -24.70 -28.18
N GLN A 179 -10.62 -24.46 -29.40
CA GLN A 179 -10.02 -25.43 -30.31
C GLN A 179 -8.49 -25.47 -30.21
N LYS A 180 -7.92 -24.78 -29.23
CA LYS A 180 -6.48 -24.61 -29.04
C LYS A 180 -5.78 -23.94 -30.23
N LYS A 181 -6.51 -23.13 -30.99
CA LYS A 181 -5.95 -22.29 -32.02
C LYS A 181 -5.39 -21.01 -31.38
N LYS A 182 -4.16 -20.65 -31.74
CA LYS A 182 -3.49 -19.47 -31.21
C LYS A 182 -4.21 -18.18 -31.61
N LEU A 183 -4.47 -17.34 -30.62
CA LEU A 183 -5.08 -16.01 -30.78
C LEU A 183 -4.01 -14.93 -30.91
N ASP A 184 -4.34 -13.83 -31.56
CA ASP A 184 -3.47 -12.70 -31.74
C ASP A 184 -3.67 -11.66 -30.61
N PRO A 185 -2.70 -11.44 -29.72
CA PRO A 185 -2.82 -10.48 -28.66
C PRO A 185 -2.77 -9.03 -29.13
N ALA A 186 -2.32 -8.75 -30.38
CA ALA A 186 -2.34 -7.39 -30.94
C ALA A 186 -3.75 -6.81 -31.05
N LEU A 187 -4.76 -7.66 -31.04
CA LEU A 187 -6.17 -7.26 -31.03
C LEU A 187 -6.64 -6.78 -29.65
N LEU A 188 -5.82 -6.93 -28.60
CA LEU A 188 -6.19 -6.67 -27.23
C LEU A 188 -5.97 -5.24 -26.77
N ASN A 189 -4.99 -4.55 -27.35
CA ASN A 189 -4.73 -3.16 -26.98
C ASN A 189 -3.99 -2.40 -28.09
N PRO A 190 -4.64 -1.49 -28.79
CA PRO A 190 -4.01 -0.66 -29.83
C PRO A 190 -2.99 0.35 -29.27
N VAL A 191 -2.96 0.62 -27.97
CA VAL A 191 -2.12 1.69 -27.37
C VAL A 191 -0.79 1.16 -26.83
N SER A 192 -0.69 -0.12 -26.50
CA SER A 192 0.52 -0.69 -25.87
C SER A 192 1.34 -1.61 -26.78
N GLY A 193 1.42 -1.31 -28.06
CA GLY A 193 2.13 -2.12 -29.07
C GLY A 193 3.57 -2.53 -28.73
N SER A 194 4.16 -1.99 -27.67
CA SER A 194 5.52 -2.32 -27.24
C SER A 194 5.66 -3.63 -26.44
N LEU A 195 4.55 -4.25 -26.03
CA LEU A 195 4.57 -5.49 -25.24
C LEU A 195 4.03 -6.69 -25.99
N VAL A 196 3.37 -6.45 -27.10
CA VAL A 196 2.93 -7.50 -27.98
C VAL A 196 4.07 -7.83 -28.94
N ASP A 197 4.55 -9.06 -28.89
CA ASP A 197 5.46 -9.56 -29.91
C ASP A 197 4.64 -10.04 -31.11
N ASN A 198 4.55 -9.17 -32.12
CA ASN A 198 3.79 -9.47 -33.34
C ASN A 198 4.41 -10.61 -34.16
N SER A 199 5.71 -10.92 -33.98
CA SER A 199 6.40 -11.96 -34.73
C SER A 199 5.90 -13.36 -34.39
N ASP A 200 5.55 -13.58 -33.11
CA ASP A 200 5.07 -14.87 -32.64
C ASP A 200 3.69 -14.82 -31.97
N LYS A 201 3.01 -13.67 -32.04
CA LYS A 201 1.67 -13.48 -31.48
C LYS A 201 1.62 -13.86 -30.00
N SER A 202 2.55 -13.31 -29.23
CA SER A 202 2.63 -13.51 -27.80
C SER A 202 2.59 -12.19 -27.03
N TYR A 203 2.29 -12.29 -25.77
CA TYR A 203 2.41 -11.19 -24.83
C TYR A 203 3.71 -11.37 -24.03
N SER A 204 4.60 -10.38 -24.07
CA SER A 204 5.88 -10.46 -23.41
C SER A 204 5.84 -9.78 -22.03
N PHE A 205 6.24 -10.51 -20.99
CA PHE A 205 6.41 -10.02 -19.63
C PHE A 205 7.87 -9.75 -19.26
N ALA A 206 8.78 -9.81 -20.22
CA ALA A 206 10.18 -9.57 -19.94
C ALA A 206 10.41 -8.14 -19.47
N ASN A 207 10.39 -7.93 -18.19
CA ASN A 207 10.68 -6.67 -17.52
C ASN A 207 11.98 -6.72 -16.74
N PHE A 208 12.89 -7.59 -17.10
CA PHE A 208 14.26 -7.57 -16.59
C PHE A 208 15.03 -6.52 -17.38
N TRP A 209 14.89 -5.30 -16.96
CA TRP A 209 15.43 -4.10 -17.58
C TRP A 209 16.94 -4.05 -17.50
N ARG A 210 17.52 -4.87 -16.62
CA ARG A 210 18.94 -4.96 -16.41
C ARG A 210 19.37 -6.40 -16.26
N ILE A 211 20.53 -6.65 -16.81
CA ILE A 211 21.20 -7.93 -16.82
C ILE A 211 22.15 -7.94 -15.64
N ASP A 212 21.63 -7.89 -14.44
CA ASP A 212 22.42 -8.04 -13.24
C ASP A 212 22.23 -9.44 -12.67
N ASP A 213 23.29 -9.95 -12.12
CA ASP A 213 23.20 -11.15 -11.30
C ASP A 213 22.35 -10.83 -10.07
N PHE A 214 21.35 -11.63 -9.78
CA PHE A 214 20.61 -11.52 -8.54
C PHE A 214 20.25 -12.89 -7.98
N PRO A 215 20.15 -13.00 -6.64
CA PRO A 215 19.73 -14.22 -5.97
C PRO A 215 18.28 -14.56 -6.30
N TRP A 216 17.77 -15.63 -5.72
CA TRP A 216 16.36 -15.96 -5.82
C TRP A 216 15.48 -14.76 -5.46
N ALA A 217 14.58 -14.40 -6.36
CA ALA A 217 13.64 -13.32 -6.17
C ALA A 217 12.31 -13.64 -6.85
N THR A 218 11.21 -13.39 -6.15
CA THR A 218 9.87 -13.48 -6.75
C THR A 218 9.64 -12.32 -7.68
N VAL A 219 9.33 -12.64 -8.93
CA VAL A 219 8.87 -11.69 -9.94
C VAL A 219 7.37 -11.75 -10.04
N ARG A 220 6.72 -10.60 -9.98
CA ARG A 220 5.30 -10.46 -10.19
C ARG A 220 5.06 -10.00 -11.61
N GLY A 221 4.42 -10.83 -12.40
CA GLY A 221 4.00 -10.46 -13.74
C GLY A 221 3.08 -9.25 -13.67
N ARG A 222 3.46 -8.17 -14.37
CA ARG A 222 2.80 -6.88 -14.29
C ARG A 222 1.59 -6.83 -15.19
N THR A 223 0.59 -7.61 -14.85
CA THR A 223 -0.70 -7.57 -15.55
C THR A 223 -1.41 -6.22 -15.37
N TYR A 224 -1.09 -5.50 -14.29
CA TYR A 224 -1.74 -4.24 -13.94
C TYR A 224 -1.26 -3.01 -14.72
N ASN A 225 -0.18 -3.11 -15.46
CA ASN A 225 0.31 -1.98 -16.25
C ASN A 225 -0.16 -2.04 -17.71
N TYR A 226 -0.91 -3.05 -18.10
CA TYR A 226 -1.13 -3.35 -19.50
C TYR A 226 -2.49 -4.00 -19.78
N PRO A 227 -2.78 -4.45 -20.99
CA PRO A 227 -4.13 -4.80 -21.46
C PRO A 227 -4.95 -5.65 -20.51
N PHE A 228 -4.31 -6.48 -19.70
CA PHE A 228 -5.01 -7.23 -18.66
C PHE A 228 -5.50 -6.36 -17.51
N SER A 229 -5.07 -5.11 -17.42
CA SER A 229 -5.58 -4.17 -16.41
C SER A 229 -6.93 -3.61 -16.77
N GLU A 230 -7.31 -3.66 -18.00
CA GLU A 230 -8.67 -3.36 -18.47
C GLU A 230 -9.56 -4.60 -18.50
N GLY A 231 -8.99 -5.69 -18.03
CA GLY A 231 -9.79 -6.78 -17.63
C GLY A 231 -9.68 -8.02 -18.45
N ASP A 232 -9.25 -8.00 -19.67
CA ASP A 232 -9.76 -9.14 -20.41
C ASP A 232 -8.68 -9.86 -21.21
N LEU A 233 -8.39 -11.07 -20.77
CA LEU A 233 -8.08 -12.09 -21.75
C LEU A 233 -9.11 -11.94 -22.86
N PRO A 234 -8.72 -12.02 -24.15
CA PRO A 234 -9.69 -11.98 -25.22
C PRO A 234 -10.87 -12.85 -24.89
N GLU A 235 -12.08 -12.35 -25.12
CA GLU A 235 -13.33 -13.07 -24.81
C GLU A 235 -13.33 -14.50 -25.33
N LYS A 236 -12.60 -14.75 -26.41
CA LYS A 236 -12.43 -16.08 -27.03
C LYS A 236 -11.35 -16.93 -26.36
N THR A 237 -10.54 -16.37 -25.45
CA THR A 237 -9.48 -17.15 -24.81
C THR A 237 -10.08 -18.21 -23.88
N ARG A 238 -9.65 -19.44 -24.06
CA ARG A 238 -10.02 -20.58 -23.22
C ARG A 238 -8.81 -21.28 -22.62
N PHE A 239 -7.64 -21.05 -23.22
CA PHE A 239 -6.38 -21.60 -22.72
C PHE A 239 -5.27 -20.57 -22.87
N VAL A 240 -4.31 -20.63 -21.94
CA VAL A 240 -3.01 -19.95 -22.06
C VAL A 240 -1.87 -20.97 -21.96
N ARG A 241 -0.69 -20.59 -22.45
CA ARG A 241 0.58 -21.28 -22.18
C ARG A 241 1.62 -20.26 -21.76
N LEU A 242 2.39 -20.60 -20.75
CA LEU A 242 3.46 -19.77 -20.20
C LEU A 242 4.79 -20.26 -20.75
N PHE A 243 5.61 -19.33 -21.20
CA PHE A 243 6.96 -19.61 -21.71
C PHE A 243 7.99 -18.83 -20.92
N PHE A 244 9.04 -19.52 -20.48
CA PHE A 244 10.21 -18.95 -19.86
C PHE A 244 11.44 -19.36 -20.64
N GLY A 245 12.27 -18.39 -21.01
CA GLY A 245 13.42 -18.67 -21.86
C GLY A 245 14.51 -17.60 -21.80
N LEU A 246 15.65 -17.97 -22.36
CA LEU A 246 16.84 -17.14 -22.44
C LEU A 246 17.25 -16.97 -23.90
N LYS A 247 17.28 -15.73 -24.41
CA LYS A 247 17.89 -15.36 -25.71
C LYS A 247 19.36 -15.01 -25.53
N GLY A 248 19.70 -14.30 -24.47
CA GLY A 248 21.08 -13.96 -24.11
C GLY A 248 21.92 -15.16 -23.71
N SER A 249 23.17 -14.93 -23.28
CA SER A 249 23.98 -15.94 -22.61
C SER A 249 23.92 -15.75 -21.10
N GLY A 250 24.23 -16.82 -20.35
CA GLY A 250 24.20 -16.86 -18.89
C GLY A 250 23.39 -18.02 -18.35
N THR A 251 22.98 -17.91 -17.11
CA THR A 251 22.17 -18.91 -16.44
C THR A 251 20.96 -18.28 -15.77
N MET A 252 19.81 -18.86 -16.00
CA MET A 252 18.54 -18.50 -15.41
C MET A 252 17.95 -19.73 -14.72
N TRP A 253 17.57 -19.59 -13.47
CA TRP A 253 16.78 -20.59 -12.74
C TRP A 253 15.38 -20.09 -12.56
N ILE A 254 14.40 -20.98 -12.62
CA ILE A 254 12.98 -20.69 -12.49
C ILE A 254 12.35 -21.70 -11.57
N ASP A 255 11.45 -21.23 -10.72
CA ASP A 255 10.73 -22.05 -9.75
C ASP A 255 9.38 -21.39 -9.37
N ASN A 256 8.55 -22.12 -8.63
CA ASN A 256 7.35 -21.63 -7.94
C ASN A 256 6.46 -20.72 -8.82
N ILE A 257 6.01 -21.23 -9.97
CA ILE A 257 5.21 -20.46 -10.92
C ILE A 257 3.74 -20.44 -10.47
N VAL A 258 3.18 -19.26 -10.33
CA VAL A 258 1.77 -19.03 -9.98
C VAL A 258 1.07 -18.29 -11.11
N TYR A 259 -0.02 -18.87 -11.60
CA TYR A 259 -0.96 -18.20 -12.51
C TYR A 259 -2.36 -18.49 -12.02
N ARG A 260 -3.02 -17.48 -11.46
CA ARG A 260 -4.32 -17.64 -10.79
C ARG A 260 -5.28 -16.52 -11.16
N TYR A 261 -6.57 -16.80 -11.08
CA TYR A 261 -7.61 -15.80 -11.28
C TYR A 261 -7.51 -14.72 -10.19
N SER A 262 -7.50 -13.44 -10.59
CA SER A 262 -7.25 -12.35 -9.66
C SER A 262 -8.50 -11.97 -8.87
N LYS A 263 -8.33 -11.65 -7.58
CA LYS A 263 -9.38 -11.02 -6.76
C LYS A 263 -9.84 -9.67 -7.29
N TRP A 264 -9.05 -9.03 -8.13
CA TRP A 264 -9.38 -7.75 -8.76
C TRP A 264 -10.50 -7.84 -9.81
N ASN A 265 -10.95 -9.05 -10.15
CA ASN A 265 -12.17 -9.28 -10.92
C ASN A 265 -13.46 -9.06 -10.12
N PHE A 266 -13.33 -8.75 -8.83
CA PHE A 266 -14.47 -8.55 -7.92
C PHE A 266 -14.50 -7.10 -7.43
N SER A 267 -15.70 -6.53 -7.32
CA SER A 267 -15.88 -5.22 -6.72
C SER A 267 -15.54 -5.24 -5.22
N THR A 268 -15.32 -4.05 -4.63
CA THR A 268 -15.13 -3.96 -3.18
C THR A 268 -16.32 -4.57 -2.43
N LEU A 269 -17.55 -4.31 -2.89
CA LEU A 269 -18.73 -4.92 -2.30
C LEU A 269 -18.71 -6.45 -2.35
N GLU A 270 -18.38 -7.02 -3.53
CA GLU A 270 -18.29 -8.48 -3.69
C GLU A 270 -17.23 -9.09 -2.78
N ARG A 271 -16.08 -8.46 -2.64
CA ARG A 271 -14.99 -8.91 -1.74
C ARG A 271 -15.35 -8.75 -0.26
N MET A 272 -16.17 -7.76 0.10
CA MET A 272 -16.59 -7.48 1.48
C MET A 272 -17.81 -8.26 1.93
N GLN A 273 -18.63 -8.79 1.01
CA GLN A 273 -19.83 -9.55 1.35
C GLN A 273 -19.62 -10.67 2.38
N PRO A 274 -18.53 -11.47 2.32
CA PRO A 274 -18.29 -12.53 3.31
C PRO A 274 -18.15 -12.03 4.76
N TYR A 275 -17.87 -10.73 4.93
CA TYR A 275 -17.70 -10.13 6.25
C TYR A 275 -18.98 -9.52 6.83
N PHE A 276 -20.02 -9.25 6.02
CA PHE A 276 -21.24 -8.55 6.48
C PHE A 276 -22.01 -9.23 7.61
N GLY A 277 -21.92 -10.54 7.70
CA GLY A 277 -22.51 -11.32 8.80
C GLY A 277 -21.51 -11.68 9.90
N ARG A 278 -20.23 -11.35 9.72
CA ARG A 278 -19.17 -11.74 10.66
C ARG A 278 -19.21 -10.83 11.88
N ARG A 279 -19.53 -11.41 13.04
CA ARG A 279 -19.36 -10.74 14.31
C ARG A 279 -17.88 -10.78 14.70
N LEU A 280 -17.28 -9.61 14.86
CA LEU A 280 -15.90 -9.48 15.31
C LEU A 280 -15.81 -9.85 16.80
N THR A 281 -14.86 -10.70 17.15
CA THR A 281 -14.46 -10.93 18.54
C THR A 281 -13.69 -9.73 19.08
N ALA A 282 -13.44 -9.68 20.39
CA ALA A 282 -12.60 -8.64 20.98
C ALA A 282 -11.19 -8.65 20.38
N ALA A 283 -10.63 -9.83 20.07
CA ALA A 283 -9.34 -9.97 19.39
C ALA A 283 -9.37 -9.47 17.95
N ASP A 284 -10.45 -9.77 17.23
CA ASP A 284 -10.60 -9.33 15.83
C ASP A 284 -10.70 -7.80 15.68
N LYS A 285 -11.13 -7.07 16.70
CA LYS A 285 -11.28 -5.61 16.66
C LYS A 285 -9.98 -4.84 16.78
N ILE A 286 -8.89 -5.49 17.22
CA ILE A 286 -7.63 -4.80 17.49
C ILE A 286 -6.92 -4.41 16.20
N ILE A 287 -6.58 -3.15 16.08
CA ILE A 287 -5.86 -2.53 14.97
C ILE A 287 -4.68 -1.72 15.53
N PRO A 288 -3.46 -2.00 15.12
CA PRO A 288 -3.01 -3.12 14.29
C PRO A 288 -3.16 -4.48 14.99
N ALA A 289 -3.29 -5.55 14.17
CA ALA A 289 -3.39 -6.92 14.66
C ALA A 289 -2.10 -7.37 15.35
N PRO A 290 -2.13 -7.77 16.64
CA PRO A 290 -0.95 -8.23 17.34
C PRO A 290 -0.40 -9.55 16.77
N ARG A 291 0.93 -9.76 16.90
CA ARG A 291 1.58 -11.02 16.51
C ARG A 291 1.09 -12.22 17.30
N SER A 292 0.92 -12.03 18.59
CA SER A 292 0.37 -13.05 19.46
C SER A 292 -0.62 -12.39 20.43
N LEU A 293 -1.86 -12.86 20.39
CA LEU A 293 -2.92 -12.47 21.29
C LEU A 293 -3.74 -13.70 21.66
N VAL A 294 -3.87 -13.93 22.95
CA VAL A 294 -4.71 -14.98 23.52
C VAL A 294 -5.69 -14.32 24.49
N LEU A 295 -6.97 -14.33 24.14
CA LEU A 295 -8.02 -13.94 25.07
C LEU A 295 -8.10 -14.99 26.18
N LEU A 296 -8.05 -14.54 27.41
CA LEU A 296 -8.32 -15.38 28.57
C LEU A 296 -9.83 -15.52 28.75
N ASN A 297 -10.28 -16.63 29.31
CA ASN A 297 -11.72 -16.91 29.42
C ASN A 297 -12.46 -15.96 30.39
N GLU A 298 -11.72 -15.11 31.08
CA GLU A 298 -12.25 -14.16 32.04
C GLU A 298 -12.49 -12.80 31.39
N VAL A 299 -13.74 -12.33 31.46
CA VAL A 299 -14.12 -10.94 31.23
C VAL A 299 -14.15 -10.22 32.55
N ILE A 300 -13.53 -9.06 32.63
CA ILE A 300 -13.46 -8.28 33.88
C ILE A 300 -14.50 -7.17 33.79
N TYR A 301 -15.47 -7.26 34.71
CA TYR A 301 -16.49 -6.23 34.90
C TYR A 301 -15.91 -5.15 35.83
N PHE A 302 -16.11 -3.87 35.47
CA PHE A 302 -15.71 -2.72 36.31
C PHE A 302 -16.86 -1.70 36.43
N ASP A 303 -18.08 -2.18 36.38
CA ASP A 303 -19.29 -1.38 36.48
C ASP A 303 -19.39 -0.70 37.86
N PRO A 304 -19.37 0.64 37.94
CA PRO A 304 -19.44 1.37 39.19
C PRO A 304 -20.81 1.32 39.86
N GLN A 305 -21.86 0.85 39.19
CA GLN A 305 -23.18 0.59 39.77
C GLN A 305 -23.19 -0.69 40.63
N ASN A 306 -22.20 -1.55 40.40
CA ASN A 306 -22.06 -2.75 41.26
C ASN A 306 -21.41 -2.36 42.58
N ALA A 307 -22.21 -2.38 43.65
CA ALA A 307 -21.82 -1.89 44.99
C ALA A 307 -20.57 -2.55 45.63
N GLY A 308 -20.01 -3.57 44.98
CA GLY A 308 -18.81 -4.27 45.45
C GLY A 308 -17.55 -3.93 44.66
N LEU A 309 -17.64 -3.13 43.59
CA LEU A 309 -16.50 -2.85 42.72
C LEU A 309 -15.98 -1.41 42.89
N ASP A 310 -14.70 -1.29 43.16
CA ASP A 310 -14.01 0.00 43.15
C ASP A 310 -13.72 0.46 41.71
N PRO A 311 -13.75 1.78 41.42
CA PRO A 311 -13.39 2.30 40.12
C PRO A 311 -11.99 1.88 39.69
N PRO A 312 -11.74 1.71 38.37
CA PRO A 312 -10.41 1.35 37.85
C PRO A 312 -9.33 2.33 38.30
N MET A 313 -8.09 1.84 38.38
CA MET A 313 -6.93 2.64 38.76
C MET A 313 -5.79 2.43 37.76
N ILE A 314 -5.03 3.48 37.48
CA ILE A 314 -3.84 3.46 36.64
C ILE A 314 -2.63 3.80 37.49
N VAL A 315 -1.61 2.94 37.46
CA VAL A 315 -0.35 3.14 38.17
C VAL A 315 0.77 3.46 37.21
N LEU A 316 1.37 4.64 37.37
CA LEU A 316 2.51 5.12 36.58
C LEU A 316 3.84 4.94 37.33
N PRO A 317 5.00 5.03 36.64
CA PRO A 317 6.29 5.29 37.25
C PRO A 317 6.27 6.59 38.07
N GLU A 318 7.22 6.76 38.99
CA GLU A 318 7.38 8.01 39.77
C GLU A 318 7.72 9.19 38.84
N ASP A 319 8.59 8.95 37.87
CA ASP A 319 8.94 9.91 36.80
C ASP A 319 8.59 9.31 35.43
N PRO A 320 7.32 9.43 34.99
CA PRO A 320 6.88 8.81 33.77
C PRO A 320 7.38 9.60 32.55
N ALA A 321 7.86 8.89 31.54
CA ALA A 321 8.16 9.47 30.23
C ALA A 321 6.90 10.04 29.55
N ALA A 322 7.05 10.92 28.56
CA ALA A 322 5.91 11.49 27.83
C ALA A 322 4.99 10.41 27.24
N ALA A 323 5.54 9.37 26.63
CA ALA A 323 4.77 8.25 26.10
C ALA A 323 3.98 7.48 27.17
N GLU A 324 4.52 7.34 28.39
CA GLU A 324 3.82 6.69 29.50
C GLU A 324 2.70 7.58 30.06
N ARG A 325 2.91 8.91 30.12
CA ARG A 325 1.83 9.86 30.46
C ARG A 325 0.70 9.81 29.42
N THR A 326 1.05 9.77 28.13
CA THR A 326 0.08 9.63 27.06
C THR A 326 -0.66 8.30 27.15
N ALA A 327 0.04 7.19 27.44
CA ALA A 327 -0.57 5.88 27.69
C ALA A 327 -1.60 5.92 28.81
N ALA A 328 -1.29 6.57 29.93
CA ALA A 328 -2.24 6.75 31.02
C ALA A 328 -3.44 7.62 30.61
N GLY A 329 -3.17 8.70 29.89
CA GLY A 329 -4.21 9.61 29.39
C GLY A 329 -5.23 8.93 28.49
N ILE A 330 -4.78 8.14 27.50
CA ILE A 330 -5.70 7.42 26.59
C ILE A 330 -6.53 6.36 27.35
N LEU A 331 -5.92 5.63 28.28
CA LEU A 331 -6.62 4.66 29.12
C LEU A 331 -7.64 5.34 30.01
N GLN A 332 -7.24 6.40 30.73
CA GLN A 332 -8.13 7.16 31.61
C GLN A 332 -9.32 7.74 30.84
N HIS A 333 -9.06 8.40 29.71
CA HIS A 333 -10.11 8.95 28.85
C HIS A 333 -11.10 7.87 28.41
N LYS A 334 -10.59 6.74 27.91
CA LYS A 334 -11.45 5.64 27.43
C LYS A 334 -12.25 4.98 28.55
N LEU A 335 -11.61 4.68 29.68
CA LEU A 335 -12.30 4.10 30.84
C LEU A 335 -13.38 5.04 31.37
N ASN A 336 -13.08 6.34 31.48
CA ASN A 336 -14.08 7.33 31.93
C ASN A 336 -15.25 7.43 30.92
N ALA A 337 -14.96 7.40 29.61
CA ALA A 337 -16.00 7.41 28.58
C ALA A 337 -16.92 6.18 28.69
N VAL A 338 -16.34 4.99 28.90
CA VAL A 338 -17.10 3.74 29.10
C VAL A 338 -17.96 3.83 30.36
N ILE A 339 -17.41 4.28 31.48
CA ILE A 339 -18.16 4.45 32.75
C ILE A 339 -19.30 5.46 32.56
N HIS A 340 -19.03 6.58 31.92
CA HIS A 340 -20.04 7.62 31.69
C HIS A 340 -21.19 7.15 30.76
N SER A 341 -20.91 6.25 29.80
CA SER A 341 -21.94 5.70 28.93
C SER A 341 -22.97 4.85 29.68
N VAL A 342 -22.56 4.22 30.77
CA VAL A 342 -23.42 3.36 31.62
C VAL A 342 -24.03 4.16 32.78
N MET A 343 -23.31 5.13 33.29
CA MET A 343 -23.72 5.97 34.42
C MET A 343 -23.49 7.46 34.09
N PRO A 344 -24.47 8.14 33.48
CA PRO A 344 -24.40 9.59 33.28
C PRO A 344 -24.36 10.31 34.65
N VAL A 345 -23.19 10.78 35.05
CA VAL A 345 -23.00 11.55 36.28
C VAL A 345 -22.94 13.02 35.92
N GLU A 346 -23.64 13.85 36.68
CA GLU A 346 -23.49 15.31 36.62
C GLU A 346 -22.09 15.69 37.13
N GLY A 347 -21.24 16.13 36.26
CA GLY A 347 -19.86 16.55 36.55
C GLY A 347 -18.86 16.16 35.46
N PRO A 348 -17.63 16.68 35.52
CA PRO A 348 -16.61 16.32 34.54
C PRO A 348 -16.32 14.82 34.57
N ALA A 349 -16.32 14.19 33.40
CA ALA A 349 -16.09 12.74 33.20
C ALA A 349 -14.73 12.22 33.74
N ASP A 350 -13.82 13.10 34.10
CA ASP A 350 -12.43 12.81 34.52
C ASP A 350 -12.27 12.27 35.94
N ARG A 351 -13.35 12.12 36.72
CA ARG A 351 -13.26 11.87 38.17
C ARG A 351 -13.34 10.41 38.59
N HIS A 352 -13.62 9.49 37.66
CA HIS A 352 -13.85 8.10 38.05
C HIS A 352 -12.58 7.25 38.12
N VAL A 353 -11.64 7.44 37.19
CA VAL A 353 -10.41 6.66 37.09
C VAL A 353 -9.25 7.44 37.70
N ARG A 354 -8.65 6.86 38.75
CA ARG A 354 -7.49 7.46 39.43
C ARG A 354 -6.21 7.12 38.71
N VAL A 355 -5.37 8.12 38.45
CA VAL A 355 -3.99 7.96 37.97
C VAL A 355 -3.05 8.28 39.12
N VAL A 356 -2.19 7.34 39.50
CA VAL A 356 -1.31 7.47 40.66
C VAL A 356 0.10 6.97 40.36
N SER A 357 1.10 7.49 41.04
CA SER A 357 2.46 6.94 41.02
C SER A 357 2.80 6.18 42.33
N ASP A 358 2.06 6.44 43.40
CA ASP A 358 2.15 5.72 44.68
C ASP A 358 0.79 5.11 45.06
N PHE A 359 0.83 3.98 45.79
CA PHE A 359 -0.34 3.20 46.13
C PHE A 359 -0.17 2.56 47.50
N ARG A 360 -1.33 2.20 48.12
CA ARG A 360 -1.41 1.51 49.41
C ARG A 360 -2.01 0.12 49.22
N SER A 361 -1.82 -0.78 50.20
CA SER A 361 -2.39 -2.13 50.17
C SER A 361 -3.91 -2.12 50.03
N ASN A 362 -4.59 -1.10 50.56
CA ASN A 362 -6.05 -0.94 50.43
C ASN A 362 -6.52 -0.59 49.03
N ASP A 363 -5.64 -0.13 48.14
CA ASP A 363 -5.98 0.17 46.73
C ASP A 363 -6.19 -1.09 45.91
N PHE A 364 -5.85 -2.28 46.41
CA PHE A 364 -6.01 -3.59 45.75
C PHE A 364 -7.15 -4.44 46.36
N ARG A 365 -8.21 -3.79 46.79
CA ARG A 365 -9.42 -4.43 47.35
C ARG A 365 -10.62 -4.29 46.40
N GLY A 366 -11.72 -4.97 46.73
CA GLY A 366 -13.02 -4.81 46.08
C GLY A 366 -13.05 -5.19 44.57
N GLY A 367 -12.26 -6.16 44.16
CA GLY A 367 -12.26 -6.63 42.75
C GLY A 367 -11.83 -5.59 41.72
N ARG A 368 -11.08 -4.56 42.11
CA ARG A 368 -10.64 -3.44 41.27
C ARG A 368 -9.84 -3.89 40.06
N LEU A 369 -10.12 -3.31 38.88
CA LEU A 369 -9.27 -3.39 37.73
C LEU A 369 -8.15 -2.33 37.80
N VAL A 370 -6.91 -2.77 37.71
CA VAL A 370 -5.73 -1.91 37.81
C VAL A 370 -4.85 -2.06 36.57
N PHE A 371 -4.48 -0.95 35.94
CA PHE A 371 -3.51 -0.92 34.86
C PHE A 371 -2.15 -0.45 35.35
N SER A 372 -1.13 -1.31 35.29
CA SER A 372 0.25 -1.00 35.64
C SER A 372 1.03 -0.64 34.38
N ILE A 373 1.37 0.64 34.22
CA ILE A 373 2.04 1.19 33.06
C ILE A 373 3.54 1.27 33.29
N GLY A 374 4.33 0.64 32.42
CA GLY A 374 5.77 0.72 32.44
C GLY A 374 6.41 0.05 33.68
N ARG A 375 7.68 0.33 33.88
CA ARG A 375 8.48 -0.24 34.97
C ARG A 375 8.28 0.54 36.29
N ASN A 376 7.05 0.59 36.78
CA ASN A 376 6.67 1.29 38.01
C ASN A 376 6.95 0.46 39.27
N LYS A 377 6.62 1.03 40.46
CA LYS A 377 6.77 0.38 41.76
C LYS A 377 5.93 -0.91 41.88
N LEU A 378 4.71 -0.91 41.37
CA LEU A 378 3.83 -2.08 41.39
C LEU A 378 4.39 -3.24 40.56
N HIS A 379 4.89 -2.94 39.36
CA HIS A 379 5.56 -3.94 38.51
C HIS A 379 6.75 -4.58 39.25
N ARG A 380 7.64 -3.76 39.84
CA ARG A 380 8.81 -4.26 40.57
C ARG A 380 8.46 -5.13 41.80
N GLN A 381 7.35 -4.82 42.48
CA GLN A 381 6.90 -5.59 43.62
C GLN A 381 6.11 -6.85 43.27
N ALA A 382 5.20 -6.78 42.31
CA ALA A 382 4.28 -7.87 42.02
C ALA A 382 4.81 -8.86 40.96
N TRP A 383 5.60 -8.37 39.99
CA TRP A 383 6.10 -9.21 38.91
C TRP A 383 7.42 -8.69 38.28
N PRO A 384 8.54 -8.66 39.08
CA PRO A 384 9.81 -8.07 38.63
C PRO A 384 10.42 -8.76 37.40
N ASP A 385 10.15 -10.05 37.23
CA ASP A 385 10.62 -10.94 36.19
C ASP A 385 9.61 -11.21 35.07
N LEU A 386 8.64 -10.30 34.89
CA LEU A 386 7.70 -10.39 33.75
C LEU A 386 8.49 -10.53 32.42
N PRO A 387 8.30 -11.61 31.67
CA PRO A 387 9.19 -11.94 30.56
C PRO A 387 9.05 -10.99 29.40
N LEU A 388 10.00 -10.09 29.21
CA LEU A 388 10.20 -9.28 28.01
C LEU A 388 11.05 -9.97 26.96
N HIS A 389 11.73 -11.07 27.30
CA HIS A 389 12.57 -11.80 26.35
C HIS A 389 11.81 -12.29 25.10
N ALA A 390 10.48 -12.43 25.18
CA ALA A 390 9.64 -12.80 24.05
C ALA A 390 9.59 -11.75 22.94
N ILE A 391 9.88 -10.48 23.26
CA ILE A 391 9.96 -9.39 22.28
C ILE A 391 11.40 -9.12 21.81
N GLY A 392 12.39 -9.72 22.46
CA GLY A 392 13.81 -9.50 22.16
C GLY A 392 14.22 -8.02 22.26
N GLU A 393 15.18 -7.60 21.46
CA GLU A 393 15.66 -6.21 21.39
C GLU A 393 14.74 -5.30 20.53
N LYS A 394 13.43 -5.48 20.57
CA LYS A 394 12.46 -4.74 19.78
C LYS A 394 12.02 -3.48 20.51
N THR A 395 12.65 -2.36 20.25
CA THR A 395 12.44 -1.08 20.96
C THR A 395 11.00 -0.60 21.04
N GLN A 396 10.12 -1.02 20.10
CA GLN A 396 8.72 -0.66 20.08
C GLN A 396 7.80 -1.82 20.49
N GLY A 397 8.42 -2.96 20.86
CA GLY A 397 7.70 -4.15 21.28
C GLY A 397 7.18 -4.04 22.71
N TYR A 398 6.17 -4.86 23.03
CA TYR A 398 5.51 -4.87 24.33
C TYR A 398 4.89 -6.21 24.67
N VAL A 399 4.57 -6.35 25.96
CA VAL A 399 3.75 -7.43 26.50
C VAL A 399 2.56 -6.86 27.24
N ILE A 400 1.42 -7.55 27.19
CA ILE A 400 0.28 -7.37 28.09
C ILE A 400 0.08 -8.69 28.82
N ARG A 401 0.05 -8.63 30.14
CA ARG A 401 -0.16 -9.76 31.03
C ARG A 401 -0.98 -9.30 32.23
N SER A 402 -1.76 -10.21 32.80
CA SER A 402 -2.51 -9.94 34.02
C SER A 402 -2.12 -10.87 35.15
N LYS A 403 -2.25 -10.37 36.37
CA LYS A 403 -2.02 -11.13 37.60
C LYS A 403 -2.89 -10.56 38.72
N SER A 404 -3.43 -11.42 39.56
CA SER A 404 -4.10 -11.00 40.79
C SER A 404 -3.09 -10.49 41.82
N VAL A 405 -3.39 -9.32 42.41
CA VAL A 405 -2.65 -8.70 43.49
C VAL A 405 -3.67 -8.28 44.56
N GLY A 406 -3.66 -8.94 45.70
CA GLY A 406 -4.77 -8.85 46.66
C GLY A 406 -6.06 -9.33 45.99
N GLU A 407 -7.12 -8.55 46.11
CA GLU A 407 -8.41 -8.80 45.43
C GLU A 407 -8.51 -8.13 44.04
N ALA A 408 -7.51 -7.34 43.63
CA ALA A 408 -7.51 -6.64 42.35
C ALA A 408 -6.90 -7.50 41.23
N LEU A 409 -7.43 -7.33 40.03
CA LEU A 409 -6.75 -7.80 38.84
C LEU A 409 -5.86 -6.69 38.29
N VAL A 410 -4.56 -6.95 38.21
CA VAL A 410 -3.58 -6.02 37.66
C VAL A 410 -3.22 -6.44 36.25
N VAL A 411 -3.43 -5.54 35.28
CA VAL A 411 -3.01 -5.66 33.90
C VAL A 411 -1.69 -4.90 33.74
N PHE A 412 -0.61 -5.62 33.48
CA PHE A 412 0.70 -5.06 33.26
C PHE A 412 0.90 -4.72 31.77
N LEU A 413 1.14 -3.45 31.49
CA LEU A 413 1.40 -2.88 30.17
C LEU A 413 2.88 -2.51 30.11
N LEU A 414 3.71 -3.39 29.54
CA LEU A 414 5.15 -3.26 29.64
C LEU A 414 5.81 -3.35 28.27
N GLY A 415 6.50 -2.29 27.85
CA GLY A 415 7.32 -2.22 26.67
C GLY A 415 8.81 -2.31 26.99
N GLU A 416 9.63 -2.59 25.99
CA GLU A 416 11.08 -2.47 26.11
C GLU A 416 11.48 -1.00 26.35
N THR A 417 10.75 -0.09 25.71
CA THR A 417 10.87 1.36 25.87
C THR A 417 9.52 1.98 26.26
N PRO A 418 9.49 3.26 26.67
CA PRO A 418 8.23 3.98 26.91
C PRO A 418 7.28 3.96 25.70
N VAL A 419 7.81 3.97 24.48
CA VAL A 419 7.00 3.84 23.23
C VAL A 419 6.34 2.47 23.15
N GLY A 420 7.07 1.40 23.47
CA GLY A 420 6.49 0.05 23.55
C GLY A 420 5.38 -0.03 24.62
N THR A 421 5.59 0.62 25.75
CA THR A 421 4.56 0.72 26.81
C THR A 421 3.30 1.44 26.33
N PHE A 422 3.45 2.53 25.58
CA PHE A 422 2.31 3.19 24.93
C PHE A 422 1.59 2.26 23.94
N ASN A 423 2.33 1.50 23.13
CA ASN A 423 1.75 0.54 22.19
C ASN A 423 0.93 -0.55 22.90
N ALA A 424 1.36 -0.97 24.11
CA ALA A 424 0.57 -1.85 24.97
C ALA A 424 -0.75 -1.19 25.41
N ALA A 425 -0.71 0.08 25.83
CA ALA A 425 -1.91 0.83 26.20
C ALA A 425 -2.85 1.02 25.00
N ALA A 426 -2.32 1.36 23.82
CA ALA A 426 -3.11 1.51 22.58
C ALA A 426 -3.82 0.20 22.18
N THR A 427 -3.22 -0.96 22.46
CA THR A 427 -3.89 -2.26 22.31
C THR A 427 -4.92 -2.48 23.42
N SER A 428 -4.58 -2.15 24.67
CA SER A 428 -5.44 -2.40 25.83
C SER A 428 -6.75 -1.62 25.77
N VAL A 429 -6.73 -0.36 25.28
CA VAL A 429 -7.97 0.43 25.11
C VAL A 429 -8.95 -0.19 24.12
N GLN A 430 -8.46 -0.99 23.17
CA GLN A 430 -9.30 -1.70 22.20
C GLN A 430 -9.88 -3.01 22.74
N LEU A 431 -9.42 -3.47 23.89
CA LEU A 431 -9.98 -4.60 24.64
C LEU A 431 -11.14 -4.19 25.56
N LEU A 432 -11.46 -2.90 25.64
CA LEU A 432 -12.62 -2.38 26.37
C LEU A 432 -13.90 -2.46 25.54
N GLU A 433 -14.98 -2.95 26.14
CA GLU A 433 -16.32 -2.97 25.55
C GLU A 433 -17.15 -1.82 26.12
N GLU A 434 -17.48 -0.83 25.28
CA GLU A 434 -18.03 0.45 25.71
C GLU A 434 -19.39 0.36 26.40
N GLU A 435 -20.27 -0.52 25.91
CA GLU A 435 -21.66 -0.58 26.37
C GLU A 435 -21.85 -1.38 27.68
N LYS A 436 -20.80 -2.02 28.19
CA LYS A 436 -20.94 -3.00 29.27
C LYS A 436 -19.97 -2.84 30.45
N CYS A 437 -19.12 -1.83 30.47
CA CYS A 437 -18.00 -1.73 31.41
C CYS A 437 -17.22 -3.04 31.56
N VAL A 438 -16.78 -3.59 30.42
CA VAL A 438 -16.07 -4.87 30.36
C VAL A 438 -14.68 -4.66 29.77
N TYR A 439 -13.70 -5.27 30.41
CA TYR A 439 -12.36 -5.44 29.86
C TYR A 439 -12.13 -6.91 29.50
N HIS A 440 -11.76 -7.19 28.26
CA HIS A 440 -11.41 -8.53 27.81
C HIS A 440 -9.97 -8.83 28.21
N ASN A 441 -9.81 -9.68 29.20
CA ASN A 441 -8.50 -10.07 29.69
C ASN A 441 -7.72 -10.85 28.62
N ALA A 442 -6.49 -10.45 28.36
CA ALA A 442 -5.67 -11.00 27.29
C ALA A 442 -4.19 -11.12 27.69
N THR A 443 -3.57 -12.10 27.06
CA THR A 443 -2.11 -12.18 26.98
C THR A 443 -1.66 -11.72 25.59
N VAL A 444 -0.77 -10.72 25.54
CA VAL A 444 -0.25 -10.21 24.26
C VAL A 444 1.27 -10.17 24.28
N VAL A 445 1.88 -10.56 23.17
CA VAL A 445 3.30 -10.35 22.84
C VAL A 445 3.37 -9.78 21.44
N ASP A 446 3.95 -8.59 21.29
CA ASP A 446 3.82 -7.88 20.04
C ASP A 446 4.96 -6.92 19.74
N PHE A 447 5.26 -6.70 18.46
CA PHE A 447 6.24 -5.75 17.95
C PHE A 447 6.03 -5.51 16.44
N PRO A 448 6.44 -4.34 15.88
CA PRO A 448 6.22 -4.01 14.49
C PRO A 448 7.23 -4.65 13.53
N ASP A 449 6.79 -4.84 12.26
CA ASP A 449 7.67 -5.14 11.13
C ASP A 449 8.40 -3.89 10.64
N PHE A 450 7.66 -2.82 10.39
CA PHE A 450 8.24 -1.52 10.04
C PHE A 450 8.49 -0.69 11.30
N LEU A 451 9.73 -0.22 11.48
CA LEU A 451 10.11 0.61 12.64
C LEU A 451 9.65 2.06 12.47
N GLY A 452 9.68 2.59 11.24
CA GLY A 452 9.12 3.89 10.89
C GLY A 452 7.83 3.71 10.09
N ARG A 453 6.71 4.20 10.61
CA ARG A 453 5.37 4.10 10.03
C ARG A 453 4.79 5.50 9.95
N SER A 454 4.76 6.06 8.75
CA SER A 454 4.57 7.50 8.61
C SER A 454 3.51 7.91 7.61
N TYR A 455 3.04 9.15 7.78
CA TYR A 455 2.13 9.84 6.89
C TYR A 455 2.53 11.32 6.77
N CYS A 456 1.88 12.09 5.90
CA CYS A 456 2.22 13.50 5.72
C CYS A 456 1.12 14.45 6.18
N LEU A 457 1.55 15.61 6.67
CA LEU A 457 0.76 16.81 6.78
C LEU A 457 1.03 17.65 5.52
N LYS A 458 -0.01 18.06 4.83
CA LYS A 458 0.13 18.86 3.61
C LYS A 458 0.19 20.34 3.94
N ASN A 459 0.62 21.14 2.96
CA ASN A 459 0.60 22.59 3.05
C ASN A 459 -0.79 23.07 3.45
N TRP A 460 -0.86 23.72 4.58
CA TRP A 460 -2.12 24.27 5.10
C TRP A 460 -2.53 25.52 4.34
N GLN A 461 -3.81 25.67 4.10
CA GLN A 461 -4.40 26.86 3.49
C GLN A 461 -5.20 27.68 4.52
N SER A 462 -5.36 27.13 5.73
CA SER A 462 -6.12 27.78 6.81
C SER A 462 -5.77 27.17 8.18
N ASP A 463 -6.02 27.95 9.24
CA ASP A 463 -5.92 27.47 10.63
C ASP A 463 -6.89 26.29 10.92
N ALA A 464 -7.99 26.19 10.19
CA ALA A 464 -8.93 25.08 10.37
C ALA A 464 -8.33 23.75 9.84
N GLU A 465 -7.62 23.80 8.72
CA GLU A 465 -6.88 22.62 8.21
C GLU A 465 -5.72 22.24 9.13
N LEU A 466 -4.96 23.24 9.58
CA LEU A 466 -3.89 23.04 10.54
C LEU A 466 -4.39 22.32 11.80
N ARG A 467 -5.44 22.85 12.44
CA ARG A 467 -5.99 22.20 13.65
C ARG A 467 -6.39 20.75 13.41
N ARG A 468 -7.06 20.44 12.29
CA ARG A 468 -7.45 19.07 11.95
C ARG A 468 -6.25 18.14 11.80
N ASP A 469 -5.19 18.62 11.18
CA ASP A 469 -3.94 17.84 11.01
C ASP A 469 -3.24 17.62 12.36
N ILE A 470 -3.14 18.64 13.20
CA ILE A 470 -2.53 18.52 14.54
C ILE A 470 -3.33 17.55 15.42
N ASP A 471 -4.65 17.62 15.40
CA ASP A 471 -5.52 16.68 16.13
C ASP A 471 -5.38 15.25 15.59
N ALA A 472 -5.07 15.08 14.30
CA ALA A 472 -4.84 13.77 13.72
C ALA A 472 -3.56 13.09 14.26
N ILE A 473 -2.56 13.83 14.71
CA ILE A 473 -1.29 13.26 15.22
C ILE A 473 -1.57 12.30 16.38
N GLU A 474 -2.36 12.74 17.37
CA GLU A 474 -2.69 11.90 18.52
C GLU A 474 -3.54 10.69 18.12
N ARG A 475 -4.55 10.90 17.26
CA ARG A 475 -5.41 9.81 16.80
C ARG A 475 -4.66 8.75 16.00
N MET A 476 -3.70 9.16 15.17
CA MET A 476 -2.89 8.23 14.38
C MET A 476 -1.91 7.42 15.24
N SER A 477 -1.45 7.99 16.36
CA SER A 477 -0.63 7.24 17.31
C SER A 477 -1.38 6.05 17.94
N LEU A 478 -2.71 6.10 18.06
CA LEU A 478 -3.53 4.96 18.52
C LEU A 478 -3.49 3.78 17.56
N TYR A 479 -3.29 4.02 16.26
CA TYR A 479 -2.98 2.98 15.28
C TYR A 479 -1.49 2.64 15.23
N LYS A 480 -0.71 3.12 16.21
CA LYS A 480 0.73 2.89 16.34
C LYS A 480 1.55 3.43 15.15
N LEU A 481 1.02 4.39 14.38
CA LEU A 481 1.85 5.22 13.51
C LEU A 481 2.77 6.07 14.40
N ASN A 482 4.00 6.32 13.97
CA ASN A 482 5.00 6.93 14.85
C ASN A 482 5.83 8.04 14.21
N LYS A 483 5.53 8.44 12.98
CA LYS A 483 6.22 9.56 12.33
C LYS A 483 5.28 10.35 11.43
N VAL A 484 5.46 11.66 11.43
CA VAL A 484 4.70 12.56 10.56
C VAL A 484 5.64 13.49 9.79
N TYR A 485 5.39 13.66 8.50
CA TYR A 485 6.13 14.57 7.63
C TYR A 485 5.38 15.86 7.41
N CYS A 486 6.03 16.99 7.67
CA CYS A 486 5.57 18.31 7.23
C CYS A 486 6.21 18.65 5.88
N GLY A 487 5.38 18.82 4.86
CA GLY A 487 5.84 19.17 3.52
C GLY A 487 5.87 20.67 3.29
N HIS A 488 7.00 21.17 2.81
CA HIS A 488 7.11 22.52 2.25
C HIS A 488 7.17 22.41 0.73
N ASN A 489 6.02 22.25 0.10
CA ASN A 489 5.88 22.08 -1.34
C ASN A 489 5.19 23.31 -1.94
N ARG A 490 5.96 24.32 -2.31
CA ARG A 490 5.47 25.48 -3.04
C ARG A 490 5.81 25.32 -4.52
N THR A 491 4.84 25.60 -5.38
CA THR A 491 4.89 25.32 -6.83
C THR A 491 5.29 26.56 -7.64
N SER A 492 6.03 27.48 -7.09
CA SER A 492 6.40 28.73 -7.77
C SER A 492 7.80 29.13 -7.41
N THR A 493 8.26 30.28 -7.92
CA THR A 493 9.48 30.96 -7.49
C THR A 493 9.57 31.21 -5.98
N ASP A 494 8.47 30.95 -5.25
CA ASP A 494 8.35 31.13 -3.81
C ASP A 494 8.71 29.87 -3.00
N TRP A 495 9.41 28.89 -3.58
CA TRP A 495 9.82 27.65 -2.90
C TRP A 495 10.57 27.92 -1.58
N HIS A 496 11.25 29.05 -1.46
CA HIS A 496 12.04 29.48 -0.31
C HIS A 496 11.24 30.26 0.74
N VAL A 497 9.97 30.61 0.45
CA VAL A 497 9.16 31.44 1.36
C VAL A 497 8.58 30.61 2.48
N ILE A 498 8.92 30.95 3.71
CA ILE A 498 8.37 30.40 4.95
C ILE A 498 7.29 31.35 5.45
N ASP A 499 6.03 31.03 5.17
CA ASP A 499 4.92 31.83 5.70
C ASP A 499 4.61 31.53 7.17
N ASP A 500 3.84 32.41 7.81
CA ASP A 500 3.48 32.30 9.22
C ASP A 500 2.65 31.05 9.53
N LEU A 501 1.77 30.65 8.60
CA LEU A 501 0.94 29.46 8.79
C LEU A 501 1.78 28.18 8.75
N PHE A 502 2.76 28.10 7.84
CA PHE A 502 3.68 26.98 7.79
C PHE A 502 4.55 26.91 9.05
N ARG A 503 5.17 28.06 9.46
CA ARG A 503 5.96 28.13 10.69
C ARG A 503 5.18 27.67 11.90
N LYS A 504 4.01 28.26 12.12
CA LYS A 504 3.07 27.89 13.19
C LYS A 504 2.73 26.40 13.15
N GLY A 505 2.44 25.88 11.96
CA GLY A 505 2.04 24.47 11.81
C GLY A 505 3.17 23.49 12.15
N VAL A 506 4.39 23.79 11.73
CA VAL A 506 5.56 22.97 12.05
C VAL A 506 5.87 23.01 13.56
N GLU A 507 5.77 24.18 14.18
CA GLU A 507 5.96 24.35 15.62
C GLU A 507 4.91 23.59 16.43
N GLU A 508 3.62 23.69 16.04
CA GLU A 508 2.52 22.97 16.70
C GLU A 508 2.63 21.44 16.49
N ALA A 509 3.01 20.98 15.30
CA ALA A 509 3.27 19.57 15.04
C ALA A 509 4.42 19.03 15.89
N GLY A 510 5.55 19.74 15.95
CA GLY A 510 6.68 19.38 16.79
C GLY A 510 6.33 19.35 18.28
N ARG A 511 5.59 20.35 18.77
CA ARG A 511 5.08 20.39 20.13
C ARG A 511 4.20 19.17 20.43
N LYS A 512 3.23 18.85 19.54
CA LYS A 512 2.34 17.71 19.69
C LYS A 512 3.08 16.36 19.68
N CYS A 513 4.08 16.23 18.81
CA CYS A 513 4.93 15.03 18.80
C CYS A 513 5.69 14.85 20.12
N ARG A 514 6.27 15.92 20.67
CA ARG A 514 6.94 15.86 22.00
C ARG A 514 5.97 15.56 23.13
N GLU A 515 4.79 16.14 23.12
CA GLU A 515 3.74 15.91 24.13
C GLU A 515 3.29 14.45 24.13
N THR A 516 3.08 13.85 22.97
CA THR A 516 2.73 12.43 22.87
C THR A 516 3.88 11.52 23.27
N GLY A 517 5.12 11.90 22.98
CA GLY A 517 6.32 11.09 23.20
C GLY A 517 6.37 9.80 22.38
N VAL A 518 5.51 9.67 21.39
CA VAL A 518 5.35 8.48 20.53
C VAL A 518 5.60 8.80 19.08
N MET A 519 5.21 10.01 18.66
CA MET A 519 5.34 10.49 17.30
C MET A 519 6.64 11.27 17.14
N SER A 520 7.32 11.11 16.01
CA SER A 520 8.43 11.98 15.60
C SER A 520 8.03 12.84 14.40
N LEU A 521 8.72 13.97 14.26
CA LEU A 521 8.52 14.94 13.19
C LEU A 521 9.63 14.79 12.14
N ALA A 522 9.24 14.81 10.88
CA ALA A 522 10.11 14.97 9.74
C ALA A 522 9.70 16.21 8.94
N ILE A 523 10.64 16.86 8.29
CA ILE A 523 10.36 17.95 7.36
C ILE A 523 10.88 17.62 5.96
N MET A 524 10.06 17.85 4.94
CA MET A 524 10.42 17.59 3.56
C MET A 524 10.28 18.84 2.70
N VAL A 525 11.26 19.05 1.81
CA VAL A 525 11.34 20.24 0.96
C VAL A 525 11.66 19.84 -0.47
N ASN A 526 10.90 20.38 -1.41
CA ASN A 526 11.18 20.28 -2.85
C ASN A 526 11.56 21.66 -3.42
N PRO A 527 12.86 22.00 -3.50
CA PRO A 527 13.28 23.27 -4.08
C PRO A 527 13.15 23.30 -5.60
N TYR A 528 12.94 22.13 -6.23
CA TYR A 528 12.82 21.99 -7.68
C TYR A 528 11.39 22.14 -8.20
N SER A 529 10.41 22.25 -7.33
CA SER A 529 8.98 22.27 -7.70
C SER A 529 8.57 23.42 -8.64
N HIS A 530 9.36 24.50 -8.63
CA HIS A 530 9.16 25.67 -9.53
C HIS A 530 9.73 25.45 -10.93
N LEU A 531 10.64 24.48 -11.10
CA LEU A 531 11.24 24.20 -12.40
C LEU A 531 10.25 23.60 -13.40
N GLY A 532 8.98 23.43 -13.01
CA GLY A 532 7.83 23.06 -13.81
C GLY A 532 8.14 22.34 -15.11
N PHE A 533 7.20 21.66 -15.69
CA PHE A 533 7.42 20.76 -16.83
C PHE A 533 8.11 21.37 -18.06
N GLU A 534 8.22 22.70 -18.18
CA GLU A 534 9.01 23.39 -19.23
C GLU A 534 9.31 24.87 -18.87
N PRO A 535 10.38 25.20 -18.18
CA PRO A 535 10.93 26.54 -18.38
C PRO A 535 11.57 26.57 -19.78
N SER A 536 11.22 27.53 -20.60
CA SER A 536 12.04 27.82 -21.78
C SER A 536 13.44 28.20 -21.31
N VAL A 537 14.47 27.73 -21.98
CA VAL A 537 15.86 28.07 -21.61
C VAL A 537 16.07 29.60 -21.65
N ASP A 538 15.26 30.30 -22.41
CA ASP A 538 15.29 31.75 -22.58
C ASP A 538 14.71 32.52 -21.37
N ASP A 539 13.84 31.88 -20.58
CA ASP A 539 13.28 32.44 -19.34
C ASP A 539 14.24 32.33 -18.14
N LEU A 540 15.33 31.57 -18.28
CA LEU A 540 16.29 31.30 -17.19
C LEU A 540 17.38 32.37 -17.04
N ASP A 541 17.48 33.32 -17.95
CA ASP A 541 18.36 34.48 -17.85
C ASP A 541 17.82 35.56 -16.88
N ASP A 542 16.62 35.39 -16.35
CA ASP A 542 16.12 36.23 -15.28
C ASP A 542 16.93 35.95 -14.00
N GLN A 543 17.80 36.90 -13.68
CA GLN A 543 18.68 36.93 -12.50
C GLN A 543 17.88 37.09 -11.20
N SER A 544 16.67 36.58 -11.12
CA SER A 544 15.90 36.61 -9.87
C SER A 544 16.65 35.81 -8.80
N ARG A 545 16.94 36.46 -7.68
CA ARG A 545 17.63 35.86 -6.51
C ARG A 545 16.92 34.62 -5.96
N ASN A 546 15.74 34.33 -6.43
CA ASN A 546 14.84 33.31 -5.94
C ASN A 546 14.88 32.00 -6.75
N PHE A 547 15.67 31.95 -7.82
CA PHE A 547 15.82 30.76 -8.62
C PHE A 547 16.73 29.76 -7.93
N TRP A 548 16.30 28.49 -7.84
CA TRP A 548 17.12 27.42 -7.27
C TRP A 548 18.34 27.14 -8.14
N MET A 549 19.52 27.28 -7.57
CA MET A 549 20.80 26.94 -8.21
C MET A 549 21.66 26.17 -7.23
N HIS A 550 22.20 25.04 -7.67
CA HIS A 550 23.07 24.20 -6.84
C HIS A 550 24.38 24.87 -6.50
N SER A 551 24.87 25.73 -7.39
CA SER A 551 26.14 26.47 -7.24
C SER A 551 26.07 27.67 -6.28
N ARG A 552 24.88 28.20 -6.07
CA ARG A 552 24.69 29.38 -5.21
C ARG A 552 24.60 28.97 -3.74
N GLN A 553 25.51 29.51 -2.95
CA GLN A 553 25.49 29.30 -1.50
C GLN A 553 24.19 29.82 -0.88
N GLU A 554 23.65 30.94 -1.35
CA GLU A 554 22.39 31.51 -0.90
C GLU A 554 21.20 30.56 -1.10
N SER A 555 21.15 29.82 -2.21
CA SER A 555 20.10 28.80 -2.41
C SER A 555 20.18 27.67 -1.38
N VAL A 556 21.41 27.22 -1.09
CA VAL A 556 21.63 26.17 -0.08
C VAL A 556 21.30 26.67 1.32
N ASP A 557 21.62 27.96 1.61
CA ASP A 557 21.34 28.56 2.92
C ASP A 557 19.81 28.77 3.12
N LEU A 558 19.11 29.23 2.10
CA LEU A 558 17.61 29.29 2.13
C LEU A 558 16.99 27.91 2.36
N LEU A 559 17.54 26.88 1.72
CA LEU A 559 17.07 25.49 1.95
C LEU A 559 17.31 25.06 3.41
N LYS A 560 18.49 25.37 3.97
CA LYS A 560 18.80 25.13 5.39
C LYS A 560 17.85 25.88 6.32
N ASP A 561 17.44 27.11 6.00
CA ASP A 561 16.52 27.89 6.80
C ASP A 561 15.12 27.24 6.86
N ILE A 562 14.65 26.64 5.75
CA ILE A 562 13.40 25.88 5.76
C ILE A 562 13.54 24.65 6.64
N PHE A 563 14.60 23.85 6.46
CA PHE A 563 14.84 22.68 7.29
C PHE A 563 15.03 23.02 8.77
N LYS A 564 15.72 24.15 9.04
CA LYS A 564 15.92 24.68 10.40
C LYS A 564 14.59 24.89 11.12
N THR A 565 13.56 25.38 10.44
CA THR A 565 12.22 25.56 11.03
C THR A 565 11.70 24.25 11.63
N GLY A 566 11.89 23.13 10.93
CA GLY A 566 11.49 21.81 11.44
C GLY A 566 12.41 21.28 12.53
N LEU A 567 13.72 21.42 12.35
CA LEU A 567 14.72 20.94 13.31
C LEU A 567 14.63 21.66 14.66
N ASP A 568 14.41 22.96 14.64
CA ASP A 568 14.17 23.75 15.86
C ASP A 568 12.83 23.34 16.54
N ALA A 569 11.84 22.92 15.76
CA ALA A 569 10.60 22.35 16.28
C ALA A 569 10.76 20.91 16.80
N GLY A 570 11.93 20.28 16.64
CA GLY A 570 12.25 18.94 17.14
C GLY A 570 12.09 17.83 16.10
N ALA A 571 12.20 18.15 14.80
CA ALA A 571 12.27 17.13 13.77
C ALA A 571 13.55 16.29 13.92
N ASP A 572 13.43 14.98 13.75
CA ASP A 572 14.54 14.02 13.74
C ASP A 572 14.99 13.64 12.32
N THR A 573 14.28 14.12 11.31
CA THR A 573 14.50 13.76 9.91
C THR A 573 14.27 14.94 9.00
N ILE A 574 15.14 15.09 8.00
CA ILE A 574 14.94 16.00 6.86
C ILE A 574 14.91 15.18 5.57
N MET A 575 14.02 15.54 4.63
CA MET A 575 13.95 14.94 3.30
C MET A 575 14.10 16.00 2.22
N LEU A 576 15.19 15.90 1.45
CA LEU A 576 15.36 16.68 0.22
C LEU A 576 14.67 15.96 -0.92
N GLN A 577 13.73 16.62 -1.57
CA GLN A 577 12.99 16.09 -2.71
C GLN A 577 13.51 16.73 -4.00
N ALA A 578 13.98 15.90 -4.93
CA ALA A 578 14.31 16.26 -6.29
C ALA A 578 13.44 15.49 -7.30
N ASP A 579 12.33 14.93 -6.81
CA ASP A 579 11.31 14.31 -7.65
C ASP A 579 10.76 15.31 -8.67
N ASP A 580 10.40 14.82 -9.85
CA ASP A 580 9.84 15.60 -10.96
C ASP A 580 10.77 16.75 -11.49
N SER A 581 12.04 16.77 -11.09
CA SER A 581 13.00 17.81 -11.50
C SER A 581 13.65 17.57 -12.87
N VAL A 582 13.45 16.40 -13.47
CA VAL A 582 13.97 16.04 -14.80
C VAL A 582 12.84 15.56 -15.69
N PRO A 583 12.86 15.89 -17.00
CA PRO A 583 11.90 15.32 -17.92
C PRO A 583 12.11 13.80 -18.01
N HIS A 584 11.12 13.03 -17.62
CA HIS A 584 11.13 11.58 -17.73
C HIS A 584 10.83 11.08 -19.17
N THR A 585 10.50 11.98 -20.07
CA THR A 585 10.24 11.70 -21.49
C THR A 585 11.37 12.29 -22.30
N GLY A 586 12.06 11.47 -23.07
CA GLY A 586 13.24 11.75 -23.91
C GLY A 586 13.28 13.06 -24.71
N GLY A 587 12.98 14.17 -24.08
CA GLY A 587 13.15 15.50 -24.65
C GLY A 587 14.63 15.86 -24.77
N ASN A 588 14.99 16.56 -25.84
CA ASN A 588 16.35 16.99 -26.22
C ASN A 588 17.04 17.95 -25.23
N ARG A 589 16.79 17.87 -23.94
CA ARG A 589 17.47 18.71 -22.96
C ARG A 589 18.89 18.20 -22.74
N LYS A 590 19.86 18.96 -23.25
CA LYS A 590 21.29 18.62 -23.23
C LYS A 590 21.84 18.41 -21.80
N ASN A 591 21.24 18.94 -20.75
CA ASN A 591 21.87 19.13 -19.45
C ASN A 591 21.12 18.54 -18.24
N TYR A 592 20.16 17.66 -18.41
CA TYR A 592 19.53 16.86 -17.35
C TYR A 592 19.48 17.51 -15.97
N GLY A 593 18.65 18.55 -15.80
CA GLY A 593 18.43 19.19 -14.50
C GLY A 593 19.49 20.21 -14.06
N LEU A 594 20.57 20.42 -14.84
CA LEU A 594 21.43 21.58 -14.68
C LEU A 594 21.01 22.66 -15.68
N TYR A 595 20.16 23.57 -15.20
CA TYR A 595 19.52 24.56 -16.06
C TYR A 595 20.37 25.80 -16.32
N THR A 596 21.29 26.13 -15.39
CA THR A 596 22.13 27.32 -15.49
C THR A 596 23.52 26.97 -16.02
N THR A 597 24.11 27.90 -16.76
CA THR A 597 25.49 27.78 -17.23
C THR A 597 26.49 27.73 -16.04
N GLU A 598 26.16 28.39 -14.94
CA GLU A 598 26.97 28.39 -13.72
C GLU A 598 27.04 27.00 -13.10
N ASP A 599 25.87 26.34 -12.91
CA ASP A 599 25.80 24.98 -12.38
C ASP A 599 26.49 23.97 -13.32
N GLN A 600 26.31 24.15 -14.63
CA GLN A 600 26.98 23.30 -15.65
C GLN A 600 28.50 23.43 -15.60
N ASN A 601 29.01 24.64 -15.51
CA ASN A 601 30.45 24.90 -15.44
C ASN A 601 31.08 24.39 -14.13
N ARG A 602 30.33 24.50 -13.01
CA ARG A 602 30.85 24.10 -11.70
C ARG A 602 30.78 22.59 -11.48
N PHE A 603 29.70 21.92 -11.87
CA PHE A 603 29.46 20.54 -11.52
C PHE A 603 29.58 19.56 -12.68
N GLY A 604 29.39 20.00 -13.91
CA GLY A 604 29.48 19.20 -15.13
C GLY A 604 28.27 18.27 -15.33
N ASN A 605 27.69 17.74 -14.26
CA ASN A 605 26.53 16.84 -14.28
C ASN A 605 25.63 16.99 -13.04
N LEU A 606 24.41 16.45 -13.14
CA LEU A 606 23.39 16.59 -12.09
C LEU A 606 23.75 15.86 -10.80
N GLN A 607 24.35 14.67 -10.88
CA GLN A 607 24.72 13.89 -9.71
C GLN A 607 25.77 14.59 -8.85
N ASN A 608 26.74 15.27 -9.44
CA ASN A 608 27.71 16.09 -8.72
C ASN A 608 27.03 17.28 -8.03
N ALA A 609 26.12 17.95 -8.73
CA ALA A 609 25.39 19.10 -8.18
C ALA A 609 24.48 18.69 -7.01
N GLN A 610 23.73 17.61 -7.16
CA GLN A 610 22.87 17.11 -6.08
C GLN A 610 23.67 16.53 -4.91
N ALA A 611 24.77 15.82 -5.19
CA ALA A 611 25.68 15.37 -4.14
C ALA A 611 26.27 16.52 -3.35
N HIS A 612 26.63 17.64 -4.00
CA HIS A 612 27.10 18.84 -3.31
C HIS A 612 26.08 19.37 -2.31
N VAL A 613 24.79 19.45 -2.69
CA VAL A 613 23.70 19.90 -1.79
C VAL A 613 23.50 18.92 -0.65
N VAL A 614 23.38 17.60 -0.96
CA VAL A 614 23.20 16.56 0.06
C VAL A 614 24.34 16.54 1.07
N ASN A 615 25.59 16.64 0.61
CA ASN A 615 26.77 16.67 1.48
C ASN A 615 26.83 17.96 2.33
N SER A 616 26.43 19.10 1.75
CA SER A 616 26.33 20.37 2.49
C SER A 616 25.29 20.31 3.59
N LEU A 617 24.12 19.67 3.33
CA LEU A 617 23.11 19.43 4.34
C LEU A 617 23.63 18.46 5.40
N LYS A 618 24.28 17.35 5.00
CA LYS A 618 24.83 16.36 5.93
C LYS A 618 25.84 16.97 6.88
N GLN A 619 26.80 17.71 6.36
CA GLN A 619 27.82 18.41 7.16
C GLN A 619 27.18 19.41 8.14
N TRP A 620 26.20 20.17 7.70
CA TRP A 620 25.47 21.11 8.54
C TRP A 620 24.69 20.42 9.64
N VAL A 621 23.94 19.38 9.30
CA VAL A 621 23.09 18.63 10.24
C VAL A 621 23.96 17.91 11.27
N ASP A 622 25.03 17.23 10.85
CA ASP A 622 25.93 16.53 11.78
C ASP A 622 26.55 17.48 12.81
N SER A 623 26.80 18.73 12.40
CA SER A 623 27.39 19.75 13.28
C SER A 623 26.36 20.41 14.19
N ALA A 624 25.19 20.80 13.66
CA ALA A 624 24.22 21.64 14.35
C ALA A 624 23.09 20.84 14.99
N TYR A 625 22.73 19.64 14.44
CA TYR A 625 21.62 18.81 14.84
C TYR A 625 22.02 17.31 14.81
N PRO A 626 23.00 16.89 15.64
CA PRO A 626 23.54 15.54 15.57
C PRO A 626 22.46 14.48 15.79
N GLY A 627 22.52 13.40 15.02
CA GLY A 627 21.54 12.32 15.05
C GLY A 627 20.35 12.49 14.12
N THR A 628 20.23 13.63 13.42
CA THR A 628 19.18 13.83 12.40
C THR A 628 19.43 12.93 11.19
N ARG A 629 18.40 12.21 10.77
CA ARG A 629 18.37 11.40 9.56
C ARG A 629 18.21 12.30 8.33
N ILE A 630 18.93 11.97 7.27
CA ILE A 630 18.75 12.60 5.96
C ILE A 630 18.17 11.59 4.97
N GLU A 631 17.16 12.02 4.26
CA GLU A 631 16.50 11.28 3.19
C GLU A 631 16.56 12.10 1.91
N PHE A 632 16.86 11.44 0.81
CA PHE A 632 16.96 12.07 -0.50
C PHE A 632 16.07 11.37 -1.51
N CYS A 633 15.11 12.07 -2.07
CA CYS A 633 14.28 11.61 -3.18
C CYS A 633 14.89 12.07 -4.51
N PRO A 634 15.54 11.17 -5.28
CA PRO A 634 16.20 11.55 -6.53
C PRO A 634 15.17 11.69 -7.66
N PRO A 635 15.57 12.27 -8.82
CA PRO A 635 14.67 12.42 -9.98
C PRO A 635 14.12 11.09 -10.52
N TRP A 636 14.93 10.04 -10.49
CA TRP A 636 14.53 8.69 -10.95
C TRP A 636 14.11 7.80 -9.77
N TYR A 637 13.14 8.23 -9.03
CA TYR A 637 12.64 7.57 -7.82
C TYR A 637 11.71 6.37 -8.07
N ALA A 638 11.46 6.00 -9.33
CA ALA A 638 10.67 4.81 -9.73
C ALA A 638 11.37 4.08 -10.88
N ASN A 639 11.24 2.76 -10.97
CA ASN A 639 11.87 1.99 -12.04
C ASN A 639 11.38 2.41 -13.42
N GLU A 640 10.11 2.80 -13.58
CA GLU A 640 9.58 3.29 -14.85
C GLU A 640 10.30 4.55 -15.37
N PHE A 641 10.83 5.37 -14.49
CA PHE A 641 11.61 6.54 -14.88
C PHE A 641 13.03 6.16 -15.30
N ILE A 642 13.64 5.20 -14.61
CA ILE A 642 14.93 4.64 -15.01
C ILE A 642 14.81 4.07 -16.43
N ASP A 643 13.74 3.34 -16.71
CA ASP A 643 13.48 2.73 -18.00
C ASP A 643 13.36 3.75 -19.14
N ARG A 644 12.77 4.90 -18.84
CA ARG A 644 12.63 6.01 -19.78
C ARG A 644 13.88 6.88 -19.88
N GLY A 645 14.83 6.72 -18.97
CA GLY A 645 16.03 7.52 -18.85
C GLY A 645 17.13 7.21 -19.87
N GLU A 646 16.92 6.23 -20.76
CA GLU A 646 17.85 5.87 -21.85
C GLU A 646 19.30 5.64 -21.37
N GLY A 647 19.48 4.99 -20.22
CA GLY A 647 20.78 4.72 -19.59
C GLY A 647 21.35 5.87 -18.74
N LYS A 648 20.69 7.01 -18.69
CA LYS A 648 21.18 8.19 -17.94
C LYS A 648 20.94 8.04 -16.45
N ALA A 649 19.86 7.38 -16.06
CA ALA A 649 19.58 7.07 -14.67
C ALA A 649 20.67 6.15 -14.08
N GLU A 650 21.13 5.18 -14.84
CA GLU A 650 22.20 4.27 -14.44
C GLU A 650 23.52 5.02 -14.21
N VAL A 651 23.90 5.89 -15.15
CA VAL A 651 25.11 6.75 -14.99
C VAL A 651 24.96 7.63 -13.76
N TYR A 652 23.83 8.28 -13.61
CA TYR A 652 23.53 9.13 -12.45
C TYR A 652 23.68 8.36 -11.13
N PHE A 653 23.03 7.21 -10.97
CA PHE A 653 23.07 6.46 -9.70
C PHE A 653 24.44 5.83 -9.42
N ASN A 654 25.11 5.30 -10.43
CA ASN A 654 26.45 4.71 -10.25
C ASN A 654 27.47 5.74 -9.73
N GLU A 655 27.37 6.99 -10.18
CA GLU A 655 28.21 8.07 -9.67
C GLU A 655 27.72 8.60 -8.32
N LEU A 656 26.40 8.90 -8.19
CA LEU A 656 25.81 9.42 -6.96
C LEU A 656 26.08 8.52 -5.75
N ALA A 657 25.98 7.21 -5.92
CA ALA A 657 26.19 6.24 -4.83
C ALA A 657 27.57 6.34 -4.18
N SER A 658 28.58 6.79 -4.94
CA SER A 658 29.94 7.03 -4.44
C SER A 658 30.15 8.43 -3.87
N LEU A 659 29.29 9.38 -4.22
CA LEU A 659 29.44 10.80 -3.89
C LEU A 659 28.74 11.21 -2.59
N ILE A 660 27.71 10.46 -2.17
CA ILE A 660 26.96 10.76 -0.95
C ILE A 660 27.18 9.71 0.15
N PRO A 661 27.15 10.10 1.43
CA PRO A 661 27.31 9.20 2.57
C PRO A 661 26.30 8.03 2.55
N ARG A 662 26.72 6.87 3.04
CA ARG A 662 25.88 5.66 3.03
C ARG A 662 24.69 5.73 3.99
N ASP A 663 24.77 6.58 4.99
CA ASP A 663 23.69 6.82 5.97
C ASP A 663 22.63 7.83 5.48
N VAL A 664 22.80 8.40 4.28
CA VAL A 664 21.73 9.12 3.59
C VAL A 664 20.81 8.13 2.92
N ALA A 665 19.55 8.09 3.33
CA ALA A 665 18.54 7.21 2.74
C ALA A 665 18.13 7.70 1.34
N ILE A 666 18.03 6.79 0.38
CA ILE A 666 17.57 7.11 -0.98
C ILE A 666 16.14 6.58 -1.15
N VAL A 667 15.25 7.48 -1.55
CA VAL A 667 13.82 7.20 -1.68
C VAL A 667 13.50 6.45 -2.98
N TRP A 668 12.57 5.51 -2.89
CA TRP A 668 12.03 4.75 -4.01
C TRP A 668 10.53 4.54 -3.86
N THR A 669 9.76 4.70 -4.93
CA THR A 669 8.30 4.50 -4.92
C THR A 669 7.88 3.14 -5.48
N GLY A 670 8.84 2.33 -5.89
CA GLY A 670 8.57 1.02 -6.50
C GLY A 670 8.74 1.00 -8.02
N PRO A 671 8.22 -0.04 -8.68
CA PRO A 671 8.27 -0.16 -10.14
C PRO A 671 7.65 1.02 -10.89
N THR A 672 6.66 1.66 -10.30
CA THR A 672 6.01 2.87 -10.85
C THR A 672 5.88 3.94 -9.77
N VAL A 673 5.50 5.16 -10.13
CA VAL A 673 5.22 6.24 -9.16
C VAL A 673 4.17 5.81 -8.13
N ARG A 674 3.20 5.00 -8.54
CA ARG A 674 2.13 4.46 -7.70
C ARG A 674 2.08 2.94 -7.86
N SER A 675 2.87 2.25 -7.07
CA SER A 675 3.07 0.81 -7.22
C SER A 675 1.98 0.03 -6.51
N LEU A 676 1.12 -0.63 -7.27
CA LEU A 676 0.12 -1.59 -6.74
C LEU A 676 0.73 -2.93 -6.38
N SER A 677 1.88 -3.24 -6.98
CA SER A 677 2.64 -4.45 -6.73
C SER A 677 4.12 -4.09 -6.76
N VAL A 678 4.86 -4.65 -5.84
CA VAL A 678 6.32 -4.52 -5.74
C VAL A 678 6.90 -5.90 -5.65
N ASP A 679 7.87 -6.23 -6.50
CA ASP A 679 8.57 -7.51 -6.42
C ASP A 679 10.04 -7.35 -5.98
N MET A 680 10.65 -8.48 -5.63
CA MET A 680 12.04 -8.47 -5.18
C MET A 680 13.02 -8.14 -6.30
N ALA A 681 12.71 -8.48 -7.54
CA ALA A 681 13.56 -8.15 -8.68
C ALA A 681 13.62 -6.64 -8.92
N ASP A 682 12.48 -5.94 -8.80
CA ASP A 682 12.44 -4.48 -8.86
C ASP A 682 13.25 -3.82 -7.74
N LEU A 683 13.10 -4.35 -6.53
CA LEU A 683 13.81 -3.86 -5.36
C LEU A 683 15.33 -4.07 -5.48
N HIS A 684 15.77 -5.27 -5.88
CA HIS A 684 17.17 -5.58 -6.12
C HIS A 684 17.76 -4.71 -7.21
N ARG A 685 17.02 -4.51 -8.31
CA ARG A 685 17.45 -3.63 -9.39
C ARG A 685 17.76 -2.22 -8.88
N TYR A 686 16.81 -1.62 -8.15
CA TYR A 686 17.00 -0.27 -7.62
C TYR A 686 18.11 -0.24 -6.57
N GLY A 687 18.12 -1.21 -5.65
CA GLY A 687 19.13 -1.34 -4.61
C GLY A 687 20.55 -1.50 -5.16
N ASN A 688 20.74 -2.28 -6.23
CA ASN A 688 22.02 -2.43 -6.90
C ASN A 688 22.50 -1.11 -7.53
N LEU A 689 21.58 -0.34 -8.13
CA LEU A 689 21.90 0.97 -8.72
C LEU A 689 22.39 1.97 -7.67
N ILE A 690 21.71 2.03 -6.53
CA ILE A 690 22.05 2.98 -5.47
C ILE A 690 23.07 2.44 -4.46
N GLY A 691 23.52 1.17 -4.58
CA GLY A 691 24.48 0.53 -3.72
C GLY A 691 24.01 0.28 -2.28
N ARG A 692 22.71 0.32 -2.00
CA ARG A 692 22.09 0.15 -0.67
C ARG A 692 20.61 -0.20 -0.80
N TRP A 693 19.95 -0.62 0.28
CA TRP A 693 18.50 -0.75 0.27
C TRP A 693 17.83 0.62 0.24
N PRO A 694 16.75 0.82 -0.55
CA PRO A 694 16.07 2.10 -0.60
C PRO A 694 15.13 2.30 0.59
N MET A 695 14.81 3.55 0.89
CA MET A 695 13.67 3.91 1.71
C MET A 695 12.38 3.87 0.86
N ILE A 696 11.33 3.27 1.37
CA ILE A 696 10.07 3.12 0.65
C ILE A 696 9.17 4.35 0.83
N TRP A 697 8.78 4.93 -0.30
CA TRP A 697 7.72 5.93 -0.38
C TRP A 697 6.52 5.32 -1.09
N ASP A 698 5.43 5.09 -0.36
CA ASP A 698 4.20 4.55 -0.91
C ASP A 698 3.24 5.65 -1.35
N ASN A 699 2.92 5.67 -2.65
CA ASN A 699 2.00 6.64 -3.24
C ASN A 699 0.58 6.09 -3.48
N THR A 700 0.24 4.92 -2.95
CA THR A 700 -1.05 4.29 -3.26
C THR A 700 -2.23 5.10 -2.72
N LEU A 701 -2.09 5.73 -1.55
CA LEU A 701 -3.12 6.60 -0.99
C LEU A 701 -3.20 7.98 -1.66
N TYR A 702 -2.16 8.40 -2.36
CA TYR A 702 -2.16 9.67 -3.09
C TYR A 702 -3.17 9.70 -4.26
N ALA A 703 -3.70 8.55 -4.64
CA ALA A 703 -4.68 8.40 -5.71
C ALA A 703 -6.00 9.17 -5.52
N ARG A 704 -6.27 9.76 -4.36
CA ARG A 704 -7.50 10.51 -4.03
C ARG A 704 -7.88 11.63 -5.02
N ASN A 705 -6.89 12.25 -5.67
CA ASN A 705 -7.12 13.36 -6.60
C ASN A 705 -7.51 12.91 -8.01
N LEU A 706 -7.54 11.61 -8.26
CA LEU A 706 -7.94 11.04 -9.56
C LEU A 706 -9.44 11.25 -9.87
N GLU A 707 -10.24 11.56 -8.84
CA GLU A 707 -11.67 11.89 -8.99
C GLU A 707 -11.93 13.16 -9.81
N THR A 708 -10.95 14.06 -9.88
CA THR A 708 -11.19 15.42 -10.39
C THR A 708 -10.39 15.78 -11.62
N LYS A 709 -9.38 15.01 -12.01
CA LYS A 709 -8.51 15.36 -13.14
C LYS A 709 -8.22 14.14 -14.01
N ARG A 710 -8.29 14.34 -15.32
CA ARG A 710 -7.56 13.54 -16.29
C ARG A 710 -6.06 13.64 -15.98
N TYR A 711 -5.57 12.79 -15.12
CA TYR A 711 -4.14 12.53 -15.11
C TYR A 711 -3.86 11.62 -16.30
N GLY A 712 -3.33 12.22 -17.37
CA GLY A 712 -3.07 11.66 -18.67
C GLY A 712 -2.86 10.15 -18.69
N GLY A 713 -3.86 9.40 -19.14
CA GLY A 713 -3.78 7.97 -19.32
C GLY A 713 -3.83 7.09 -18.06
N TYR A 714 -3.54 7.59 -16.87
CA TYR A 714 -3.46 6.75 -15.66
C TYR A 714 -4.82 6.27 -15.12
N THR A 715 -5.88 7.01 -15.35
CA THR A 715 -7.22 6.67 -14.85
C THR A 715 -7.96 5.67 -15.71
N THR A 716 -7.70 5.66 -17.02
CA THR A 716 -8.40 4.80 -17.97
C THR A 716 -7.76 3.42 -18.14
N TYR A 717 -6.48 3.28 -17.79
CA TYR A 717 -5.70 2.08 -18.11
C TYR A 717 -5.53 1.08 -16.97
N TYR A 718 -6.06 1.36 -15.76
CA TYR A 718 -5.75 0.52 -14.59
C TYR A 718 -6.96 0.30 -13.69
N PRO A 719 -7.79 -0.71 -13.92
CA PRO A 719 -8.91 -1.07 -13.05
C PRO A 719 -8.47 -1.23 -11.58
N GLY A 720 -7.31 -1.78 -11.33
CA GLY A 720 -6.74 -1.85 -9.98
C GLY A 720 -6.46 -0.48 -9.39
N LYS A 721 -5.87 0.46 -10.14
CA LYS A 721 -5.62 1.84 -9.68
C LYS A 721 -6.92 2.61 -9.47
N VAL A 722 -7.89 2.45 -10.34
CA VAL A 722 -9.21 3.05 -10.19
C VAL A 722 -9.88 2.55 -8.90
N ARG A 723 -9.75 1.27 -8.57
CA ARG A 723 -10.25 0.71 -7.30
C ARG A 723 -9.56 1.28 -6.08
N MET A 724 -8.25 1.55 -6.14
CA MET A 724 -7.54 2.22 -5.05
C MET A 724 -7.98 3.68 -4.84
N CYS A 725 -8.68 4.28 -5.80
CA CYS A 725 -9.34 5.57 -5.65
C CYS A 725 -10.70 5.48 -4.94
N ASN A 726 -11.20 4.29 -4.67
CA ASN A 726 -12.41 4.10 -3.87
C ASN A 726 -12.24 4.72 -2.49
N LEU A 727 -13.32 5.28 -1.97
CA LEU A 727 -13.29 5.94 -0.65
C LEU A 727 -12.90 4.97 0.46
N PHE A 728 -13.43 3.75 0.39
CA PHE A 728 -13.22 2.70 1.40
C PHE A 728 -12.57 1.45 0.77
N GLU A 729 -11.41 1.64 0.16
CA GLU A 729 -10.56 0.54 -0.28
C GLU A 729 -9.44 0.33 0.76
N PRO A 730 -9.14 -0.91 1.16
CA PRO A 730 -8.03 -1.17 2.07
C PRO A 730 -6.69 -0.88 1.40
N PHE A 731 -5.64 -0.73 2.21
CA PHE A 731 -4.28 -0.81 1.71
C PHE A 731 -4.04 -2.22 1.15
N ASP A 732 -3.79 -2.31 -0.12
CA ASP A 732 -3.64 -3.59 -0.81
C ASP A 732 -2.57 -3.49 -1.89
N THR A 733 -1.38 -3.11 -1.46
CA THR A 733 -0.19 -3.21 -2.29
C THR A 733 0.35 -4.61 -2.17
N ASP A 734 0.40 -5.32 -3.29
CA ASP A 734 0.97 -6.65 -3.35
C ASP A 734 2.49 -6.57 -3.20
N ARG A 735 3.02 -7.13 -2.13
CA ARG A 735 4.44 -7.08 -1.73
C ARG A 735 4.94 -8.46 -1.32
N PRO A 736 6.22 -8.78 -1.56
CA PRO A 736 6.79 -10.05 -1.14
C PRO A 736 6.83 -10.16 0.38
N GLU A 737 6.79 -11.39 0.87
CA GLU A 737 7.00 -11.68 2.28
C GLU A 737 8.36 -11.16 2.74
N GLY A 738 8.42 -10.62 3.95
CA GLY A 738 9.66 -10.07 4.50
C GLY A 738 10.16 -8.78 3.84
N PHE A 739 9.35 -8.15 2.99
CA PHE A 739 9.70 -6.90 2.28
C PHE A 739 10.30 -5.82 3.19
N HIS A 740 9.82 -5.70 4.43
CA HIS A 740 10.33 -4.75 5.43
C HIS A 740 11.82 -4.96 5.77
N ASN A 741 12.39 -6.14 5.55
CA ASN A 741 13.82 -6.42 5.79
C ASN A 741 14.74 -5.86 4.68
N TYR A 742 14.18 -5.53 3.52
CA TYR A 742 14.90 -5.01 2.36
C TYR A 742 14.67 -3.51 2.16
N ASN A 743 14.48 -2.79 3.25
CA ASN A 743 14.14 -1.39 3.28
C ASN A 743 15.08 -0.68 4.25
N ASP A 744 15.60 0.48 3.87
CA ASP A 744 16.46 1.29 4.72
C ASP A 744 15.73 1.71 6.02
N GLY A 745 16.32 1.33 7.16
CA GLY A 745 15.75 1.60 8.49
C GLY A 745 14.40 0.96 8.77
N ARG A 746 13.91 0.04 7.94
CA ARG A 746 12.53 -0.49 8.01
C ARG A 746 11.50 0.63 8.08
N HIS A 747 11.67 1.64 7.25
CA HIS A 747 10.82 2.83 7.24
C HIS A 747 9.97 2.87 5.99
N MET A 748 8.66 3.03 6.14
CA MET A 748 7.73 3.29 5.05
C MET A 748 7.09 4.67 5.24
N TYR A 749 7.26 5.53 4.24
CA TYR A 749 6.54 6.78 4.14
C TYR A 749 5.31 6.58 3.25
N THR A 750 4.12 6.75 3.82
CA THR A 750 2.86 6.67 3.08
C THR A 750 2.37 8.07 2.73
N ASN A 751 2.39 8.40 1.44
CA ASN A 751 1.97 9.71 0.96
C ASN A 751 0.45 9.88 1.05
N GLY A 752 0.02 10.61 2.03
CA GLY A 752 -1.37 10.94 2.30
C GLY A 752 -1.50 11.59 3.67
N ASN A 753 -2.56 12.34 3.89
CA ASN A 753 -2.85 12.97 5.16
C ASN A 753 -4.05 12.32 5.85
N ALA A 754 -4.03 12.27 7.18
CA ALA A 754 -4.96 11.52 8.01
C ALA A 754 -6.06 12.40 8.65
N TYR A 755 -6.21 13.66 8.23
CA TYR A 755 -7.19 14.56 8.85
C TYR A 755 -8.65 14.25 8.51
N SER A 756 -8.90 13.59 7.37
CA SER A 756 -10.25 13.27 6.92
C SER A 756 -10.72 11.93 7.50
N GLU A 757 -12.03 11.80 7.70
CA GLU A 757 -12.63 10.57 8.23
C GLU A 757 -12.38 9.37 7.30
N VAL A 758 -12.50 9.58 5.99
CA VAL A 758 -12.23 8.54 4.99
C VAL A 758 -10.76 8.09 5.04
N TYR A 759 -9.83 9.03 5.21
CA TYR A 759 -8.40 8.69 5.27
C TYR A 759 -8.00 8.01 6.57
N LYS A 760 -8.66 8.29 7.69
CA LYS A 760 -8.44 7.55 8.94
C LYS A 760 -8.66 6.05 8.75
N ILE A 761 -9.69 5.67 7.99
CA ILE A 761 -9.98 4.27 7.68
C ILE A 761 -8.84 3.66 6.87
N LYS A 762 -8.39 4.35 5.82
CA LYS A 762 -7.28 3.88 4.99
C LYS A 762 -5.99 3.74 5.81
N PHE A 763 -5.65 4.73 6.64
CA PHE A 763 -4.47 4.67 7.50
C PHE A 763 -4.56 3.59 8.58
N ALA A 764 -5.74 3.26 9.08
CA ALA A 764 -5.92 2.11 9.95
C ALA A 764 -5.49 0.80 9.25
N THR A 765 -5.81 0.64 7.96
CA THR A 765 -5.40 -0.53 7.18
C THR A 765 -3.91 -0.51 6.83
N VAL A 766 -3.33 0.66 6.55
CA VAL A 766 -1.87 0.83 6.37
C VAL A 766 -1.13 0.45 7.64
N ALA A 767 -1.57 0.97 8.78
CA ALA A 767 -0.98 0.68 10.08
C ALA A 767 -1.03 -0.82 10.42
N ASP A 768 -2.14 -1.49 10.10
CA ASP A 768 -2.30 -2.94 10.29
C ASP A 768 -1.28 -3.71 9.44
N TYR A 769 -1.05 -3.30 8.19
CA TYR A 769 -0.03 -3.86 7.32
C TYR A 769 1.40 -3.60 7.85
N GLU A 770 1.74 -2.35 8.14
CA GLU A 770 3.09 -1.96 8.56
C GLU A 770 3.50 -2.58 9.91
N TRP A 771 2.51 -2.88 10.74
CA TRP A 771 2.73 -3.49 12.04
C TRP A 771 3.03 -4.99 11.94
N ASN A 772 2.19 -5.74 11.19
CA ASN A 772 2.27 -7.19 11.12
C ASN A 772 1.94 -7.67 9.70
N THR A 773 2.93 -7.61 8.81
CA THR A 773 2.78 -7.91 7.39
C THR A 773 2.29 -9.34 7.14
N ALA A 774 2.71 -10.30 7.98
CA ALA A 774 2.35 -11.71 7.84
C ALA A 774 0.89 -12.01 8.19
N ALA A 775 0.31 -11.26 9.15
CA ALA A 775 -1.08 -11.44 9.57
C ALA A 775 -2.06 -10.58 8.76
N TYR A 776 -1.56 -9.63 7.98
CA TYR A 776 -2.38 -8.67 7.27
C TYR A 776 -3.28 -9.31 6.21
N LYS A 777 -4.57 -9.00 6.29
CA LYS A 777 -5.60 -9.38 5.31
C LYS A 777 -6.40 -8.14 4.93
N PRO A 778 -6.26 -7.61 3.72
CA PRO A 778 -6.82 -6.31 3.33
C PRO A 778 -8.30 -6.14 3.65
N GLU A 779 -9.13 -7.07 3.22
CA GLU A 779 -10.58 -7.00 3.41
C GLU A 779 -10.98 -7.10 4.89
N LEU A 780 -10.28 -7.94 5.65
CA LEU A 780 -10.51 -8.05 7.10
C LEU A 780 -10.07 -6.77 7.81
N ALA A 781 -8.94 -6.19 7.45
CA ALA A 781 -8.44 -4.94 8.01
C ALA A 781 -9.42 -3.78 7.77
N LEU A 782 -9.96 -3.68 6.54
CA LEU A 782 -11.00 -2.70 6.23
C LEU A 782 -12.27 -2.92 7.06
N TRP A 783 -12.74 -4.18 7.17
CA TRP A 783 -13.93 -4.50 7.96
C TRP A 783 -13.75 -4.15 9.44
N LYS A 784 -12.59 -4.48 10.01
CA LYS A 784 -12.21 -4.13 11.39
C LYS A 784 -12.23 -2.62 11.60
N ALA A 785 -11.56 -1.85 10.70
CA ALA A 785 -11.50 -0.41 10.78
C ALA A 785 -12.88 0.24 10.73
N LEU A 786 -13.72 -0.18 9.79
CA LEU A 786 -15.08 0.34 9.65
C LEU A 786 -15.97 -0.02 10.85
N CYS A 787 -15.90 -1.27 11.33
CA CYS A 787 -16.69 -1.69 12.49
C CYS A 787 -16.23 -1.00 13.79
N SER A 788 -14.92 -0.80 13.96
CA SER A 788 -14.37 -0.11 15.13
C SER A 788 -14.79 1.36 15.20
N LEU A 789 -14.86 2.04 14.04
CA LEU A 789 -15.18 3.46 13.99
C LEU A 789 -16.70 3.75 13.94
N TYR A 790 -17.47 2.88 13.28
CA TYR A 790 -18.87 3.19 12.91
C TYR A 790 -19.86 2.07 13.28
N GLY A 791 -19.42 1.04 13.98
CA GLY A 791 -20.23 -0.14 14.27
C GLY A 791 -20.50 -0.99 13.03
N THR A 792 -21.00 -2.21 13.23
CA THR A 792 -21.23 -3.19 12.14
C THR A 792 -22.24 -2.68 11.10
N GLN A 793 -23.30 -1.99 11.55
CA GLN A 793 -24.33 -1.46 10.65
C GLN A 793 -23.81 -0.28 9.85
N GLY A 794 -23.05 0.64 10.49
CA GLY A 794 -22.39 1.75 9.82
C GLY A 794 -21.36 1.26 8.79
N ALA A 795 -20.54 0.27 9.16
CA ALA A 795 -19.58 -0.37 8.26
C ALA A 795 -20.24 -0.91 6.97
N ARG A 796 -21.35 -1.61 7.11
CA ARG A 796 -22.13 -2.12 5.98
C ARG A 796 -22.66 -1.00 5.06
N GLU A 797 -23.28 0.03 5.63
CA GLU A 797 -23.81 1.15 4.84
C GLU A 797 -22.70 1.93 4.15
N LEU A 798 -21.52 2.05 4.76
CA LEU A 798 -20.35 2.69 4.15
C LEU A 798 -19.81 1.91 2.95
N ILE A 799 -19.73 0.60 3.02
CA ILE A 799 -19.35 -0.23 1.86
C ILE A 799 -20.38 -0.13 0.73
N LEU A 800 -21.66 -0.08 1.05
CA LEU A 800 -22.74 0.09 0.06
C LEU A 800 -22.71 1.51 -0.55
N PHE A 801 -22.38 2.53 0.23
CA PHE A 801 -22.15 3.88 -0.28
C PHE A 801 -20.95 3.92 -1.22
N ASN A 802 -19.85 3.29 -0.86
CA ASN A 802 -18.64 3.18 -1.69
C ASN A 802 -18.93 2.51 -3.04
N GLU A 803 -19.71 1.44 -3.07
CA GLU A 803 -20.12 0.80 -4.31
C GLU A 803 -20.96 1.72 -5.19
N ALA A 804 -21.89 2.47 -4.61
CA ALA A 804 -22.70 3.44 -5.34
C ALA A 804 -21.86 4.62 -5.87
N TYR A 805 -20.92 5.10 -5.06
CA TYR A 805 -19.97 6.13 -5.44
C TYR A 805 -19.09 5.67 -6.61
N TYR A 806 -18.51 4.50 -6.51
CA TYR A 806 -17.67 3.92 -7.55
C TYR A 806 -18.48 3.66 -8.83
N GLY A 807 -19.69 3.13 -8.74
CA GLY A 807 -20.55 2.90 -9.90
C GLY A 807 -20.92 4.19 -10.64
N THR A 808 -21.14 5.30 -9.91
CA THR A 808 -21.34 6.62 -10.54
C THR A 808 -20.06 7.11 -11.22
N PHE A 809 -18.90 6.92 -10.57
CA PHE A 809 -17.59 7.26 -11.13
C PHE A 809 -17.28 6.47 -12.41
N GLU A 810 -17.52 5.17 -12.41
CA GLU A 810 -17.35 4.30 -13.56
C GLU A 810 -18.26 4.72 -14.73
N ALA A 811 -19.54 5.04 -14.44
CA ALA A 811 -20.44 5.57 -15.45
C ALA A 811 -19.92 6.87 -16.10
N CYS A 812 -19.31 7.77 -15.31
CA CYS A 812 -18.65 8.96 -15.84
C CYS A 812 -17.49 8.61 -16.77
N LEU A 813 -16.62 7.69 -16.37
CA LEU A 813 -15.51 7.25 -17.21
C LEU A 813 -15.99 6.63 -18.52
N ARG A 814 -17.09 5.86 -18.48
CA ARG A 814 -17.73 5.27 -19.67
C ARG A 814 -18.28 6.29 -20.61
N ILE A 815 -18.97 7.27 -20.07
CA ILE A 815 -19.50 8.39 -20.88
C ILE A 815 -18.36 9.16 -21.54
N GLU A 816 -17.24 9.35 -20.83
CA GLU A 816 -16.07 10.04 -21.38
C GLU A 816 -15.34 9.24 -22.47
N SER A 817 -15.24 7.90 -22.30
CA SER A 817 -14.51 7.04 -23.25
C SER A 817 -15.35 6.59 -24.44
N ASP A 818 -16.59 6.18 -24.19
CA ASP A 818 -17.44 5.47 -25.15
C ASP A 818 -18.68 6.28 -25.60
N GLY A 819 -18.81 7.51 -25.09
CA GLY A 819 -19.94 8.39 -25.33
C GLY A 819 -21.12 8.14 -24.40
N ALA A 820 -22.12 9.05 -24.44
CA ALA A 820 -23.29 9.03 -23.56
C ALA A 820 -24.33 7.95 -23.97
N LYS A 821 -23.95 6.70 -23.93
CA LYS A 821 -24.86 5.58 -24.21
C LYS A 821 -25.95 5.50 -23.13
N PRO A 822 -27.21 5.17 -23.50
CA PRO A 822 -28.34 5.09 -22.55
C PRO A 822 -28.06 4.21 -21.34
N VAL A 823 -27.34 3.10 -21.51
CA VAL A 823 -26.99 2.19 -20.41
C VAL A 823 -26.06 2.83 -19.38
N PHE A 824 -25.10 3.65 -19.80
CA PHE A 824 -24.18 4.33 -18.87
C PHE A 824 -24.87 5.45 -18.13
N ILE A 825 -25.77 6.19 -18.82
CA ILE A 825 -26.59 7.25 -18.21
C ILE A 825 -27.52 6.62 -17.16
N GLU A 826 -28.22 5.55 -17.48
CA GLU A 826 -29.13 4.87 -16.56
C GLU A 826 -28.39 4.28 -15.35
N ASN A 827 -27.23 3.62 -15.56
CA ASN A 827 -26.41 3.11 -14.48
C ASN A 827 -25.93 4.25 -13.54
N GLY A 828 -25.42 5.34 -14.09
CA GLY A 828 -24.98 6.50 -13.31
C GLY A 828 -26.11 7.14 -12.53
N ARG A 829 -27.32 7.21 -13.11
CA ARG A 829 -28.53 7.70 -12.44
C ARG A 829 -28.92 6.79 -11.25
N LEU A 830 -28.96 5.48 -11.45
CA LEU A 830 -29.32 4.52 -10.41
C LEU A 830 -28.32 4.56 -9.25
N TYR A 831 -27.01 4.56 -9.55
CA TYR A 831 -25.98 4.66 -8.51
C TYR A 831 -26.02 6.01 -7.78
N SER A 832 -26.32 7.11 -8.47
CA SER A 832 -26.48 8.41 -7.82
C SER A 832 -27.64 8.45 -6.81
N ILE A 833 -28.77 7.80 -7.13
CA ILE A 833 -29.90 7.65 -6.21
C ILE A 833 -29.54 6.77 -5.03
N GLU A 834 -28.84 5.67 -5.26
CA GLU A 834 -28.42 4.76 -4.20
C GLU A 834 -27.43 5.45 -3.25
N MET A 835 -26.51 6.24 -3.78
CA MET A 835 -25.57 7.04 -2.98
C MET A 835 -26.30 8.00 -2.03
N ASP A 836 -27.35 8.70 -2.50
CA ASP A 836 -28.19 9.57 -1.64
C ASP A 836 -28.83 8.76 -0.50
N ARG A 837 -29.42 7.61 -0.83
CA ARG A 837 -30.09 6.74 0.12
C ARG A 837 -29.14 6.20 1.19
N ARG A 838 -27.92 5.81 0.81
CA ARG A 838 -26.92 5.31 1.76
C ARG A 838 -26.41 6.42 2.66
N LEU A 839 -26.16 7.60 2.11
CA LEU A 839 -25.74 8.75 2.89
C LEU A 839 -26.77 9.14 3.97
N GLU A 840 -28.06 9.13 3.61
CA GLU A 840 -29.13 9.38 4.58
C GLU A 840 -29.11 8.35 5.73
N ARG A 841 -28.92 7.06 5.43
CA ARG A 841 -28.83 6.01 6.44
C ARG A 841 -27.59 6.17 7.34
N ILE A 842 -26.43 6.46 6.75
CA ILE A 842 -25.19 6.73 7.48
C ILE A 842 -25.39 7.90 8.44
N SER A 843 -26.02 8.99 7.97
CA SER A 843 -26.28 10.17 8.79
C SER A 843 -27.20 9.89 9.99
N ARG A 844 -28.11 8.93 9.87
CA ARG A 844 -28.98 8.50 11.00
C ARG A 844 -28.28 7.60 12.00
N LEU A 845 -27.25 6.87 11.56
CA LEU A 845 -26.51 5.91 12.42
C LEU A 845 -25.41 6.59 13.23
N LEU A 846 -24.97 7.77 12.82
CA LEU A 846 -23.88 8.49 13.47
C LEU A 846 -24.41 9.62 14.39
N PRO A 847 -23.67 9.99 15.43
CA PRO A 847 -24.03 11.09 16.30
C PRO A 847 -24.21 12.40 15.52
N THR A 848 -25.14 13.25 15.97
CA THR A 848 -25.34 14.58 15.40
C THR A 848 -24.03 15.37 15.45
N GLY A 849 -23.66 15.95 14.30
CA GLY A 849 -22.41 16.72 14.18
C GLY A 849 -21.17 15.88 13.86
N HIS A 850 -21.31 14.56 13.70
CA HIS A 850 -20.19 13.74 13.24
C HIS A 850 -19.69 14.19 11.86
N PRO A 851 -18.37 14.36 11.62
CA PRO A 851 -17.84 14.98 10.40
C PRO A 851 -18.00 14.11 9.13
N LEU A 852 -18.07 12.79 9.26
CA LEU A 852 -18.13 11.86 8.11
C LEU A 852 -19.31 12.12 7.15
N PRO A 853 -20.57 12.32 7.60
CA PRO A 853 -21.68 12.62 6.68
C PRO A 853 -21.43 13.87 5.83
N SER A 854 -20.87 14.93 6.41
CA SER A 854 -20.51 16.15 5.68
C SER A 854 -19.44 15.90 4.62
N GLU A 855 -18.41 15.11 4.97
CA GLU A 855 -17.36 14.73 4.04
C GLU A 855 -17.90 13.88 2.87
N LEU A 856 -18.72 12.87 3.17
CA LEU A 856 -19.36 12.05 2.15
C LEU A 856 -20.32 12.84 1.26
N THR A 857 -21.00 13.84 1.82
CA THR A 857 -21.83 14.78 1.06
C THR A 857 -21.00 15.51 0.01
N ALA A 858 -19.83 16.03 0.39
CA ALA A 858 -18.94 16.71 -0.54
C ALA A 858 -18.44 15.79 -1.67
N PHE A 859 -18.12 14.53 -1.36
CA PHE A 859 -17.75 13.53 -2.39
C PHE A 859 -18.92 13.23 -3.32
N ARG A 860 -20.10 12.96 -2.79
CA ARG A 860 -21.33 12.72 -3.54
C ARG A 860 -21.64 13.87 -4.51
N ASP A 861 -21.62 15.10 -4.02
CA ASP A 861 -22.01 16.29 -4.80
C ASP A 861 -21.04 16.53 -5.96
N ARG A 862 -19.74 16.37 -5.74
CA ARG A 862 -18.74 16.45 -6.81
C ARG A 862 -19.01 15.40 -7.89
N GLN A 863 -19.28 14.16 -7.49
CA GLN A 863 -19.49 13.06 -8.42
C GLN A 863 -20.80 13.20 -9.20
N LYS A 864 -21.87 13.61 -8.53
CA LYS A 864 -23.16 13.88 -9.19
C LYS A 864 -23.07 15.06 -10.16
N LYS A 865 -22.37 16.13 -9.79
CA LYS A 865 -22.12 17.28 -10.67
C LYS A 865 -21.39 16.85 -11.95
N ARG A 866 -20.32 16.07 -11.82
CA ARG A 866 -19.58 15.53 -12.96
C ARG A 866 -20.49 14.69 -13.87
N PHE A 867 -21.24 13.76 -13.28
CA PHE A 867 -22.16 12.90 -14.02
C PHE A 867 -23.22 13.68 -14.79
N VAL A 868 -23.86 14.69 -14.17
CA VAL A 868 -24.87 15.54 -14.82
C VAL A 868 -24.25 16.36 -15.96
N GLN A 869 -23.04 16.90 -15.77
CA GLN A 869 -22.35 17.65 -16.82
C GLN A 869 -22.05 16.76 -18.04
N LEU A 870 -21.50 15.56 -17.81
CA LEU A 870 -21.18 14.62 -18.90
C LEU A 870 -22.43 14.11 -19.61
N SER A 871 -23.48 13.76 -18.88
CA SER A 871 -24.75 13.30 -19.45
C SER A 871 -25.44 14.36 -20.31
N ARG A 872 -25.25 15.66 -20.00
CA ARG A 872 -25.83 16.77 -20.80
C ARG A 872 -24.95 17.14 -22.01
N ALA A 873 -23.62 17.16 -21.81
CA ALA A 873 -22.68 17.61 -22.85
C ALA A 873 -22.60 16.63 -24.02
N LEU A 874 -22.80 15.35 -23.73
CA LEU A 874 -22.70 14.25 -24.69
C LEU A 874 -24.07 13.58 -24.93
N GLY A 875 -25.17 14.31 -24.65
CA GLY A 875 -26.54 13.83 -24.85
C GLY A 875 -26.74 13.14 -26.21
N PRO A 876 -27.70 12.25 -26.35
CA PRO A 876 -27.87 11.49 -27.57
C PRO A 876 -27.96 12.46 -28.75
N THR A 877 -26.98 12.41 -29.61
CA THR A 877 -27.13 12.91 -30.98
C THR A 877 -28.34 12.18 -31.54
N GLN A 878 -29.41 12.94 -31.75
CA GLN A 878 -30.66 12.44 -32.30
C GLN A 878 -30.42 11.62 -33.56
#